data_63d30682f43f36304befdbd43a07e98b
#
_entry.id   63d30682f43f36304befdbd43a07e98b
#
_cell.length_a   1.000
_cell.length_b   1.000
_cell.length_c   1.000
_cell.angle_alpha   90.00
_cell.angle_beta   90.00
_cell.angle_gamma   90.00
#
_symmetry.space_group_name_H-M   'P 1'
#
loop_
_entity.id
_entity.type
_entity.pdbx_description
1 polymer ?
#
loop_
_entity_poly.entity_id
_entity_poly.type
_entity_poly.pdbx_seq_one_letter_code
_entity_poly.pdbx_strand_id
1 'polypeptide(L)'
;MFQDYFATHRKTRWAGIALGAFALLVVLLLIFFDWNYFKPTLARLISDKTGRPTLIEGDLKVHVWSWHPSAEVDGLTLRNPSWAQHDVMFHADRLIVSVSLGRLLRGQLVLPRVEVVRPEVDLERDLKGRASWDFGDASGRPQTSTTPAKVPAIRSLHIEDGKVRLTDRIRKLVLDGTLNAADESGKESAGFSLKCTGSLNEKPFRAQIHGGPLVNLDPDHPYDLEAHLTASDITLDAHASFPKPFDLAQYRVKFSVSGSDLADIYYFTGLALPNTPPFQLGADVRHTGTVFRLENLNGKLGSSDIEGELEVQAAGKKPKLIAKLRSHSLDMVDLAPTLGHPASSPASSLNSSGSSGAPPQAAGTAAKTSASKTLASQRSSKAPPPTQPPPASDHLFPDADLQVNRVRGMEADVTYQADSVVAPKLPMKQVNFHLQLHDGLLRMDPLAFVLDAGEFSGRLAIDARKDVPETTIDMAIDHVDLAQFKSASAKQPPLDGLLVGRLDIHGFGTSVHKLASTADGSLSVAVPEGQMNSALAELTGINVVRGLGLLLSQKENDTQIRCGIVEFQAQQGMLDSKSVFIDTTNVLITGRGNIDLGDERLDLTLQGDPKKVRLLRLRSPITLHGTLLHPAVGVKADKLLAQAGVAIALGTLLTPAAAALALIDPGLAKNKDCSAVLAQAHEDAADGAPPSGDAPGLGPGPALGPSPALRAARSVGRTTLGFAGP
;
A
#
# COMPACT_ATOMS: atom_id res chain seq x y z
N MET A 1 -47.38 66.58 66.06
CA MET A 1 -46.93 66.40 64.63
C MET A 1 -45.46 66.69 64.42
N PHE A 2 -44.75 67.43 65.29
CA PHE A 2 -43.28 67.66 65.14
C PHE A 2 -42.40 66.70 65.94
N GLN A 3 -42.90 65.97 66.91
CA GLN A 3 -42.13 65.02 67.70
C GLN A 3 -41.91 63.65 66.96
N ASP A 4 -42.83 63.21 66.14
CA ASP A 4 -42.72 61.92 65.41
C ASP A 4 -41.78 61.99 64.21
N TYR A 5 -41.63 63.19 63.63
CA TYR A 5 -40.71 63.38 62.51
C TYR A 5 -39.22 63.20 62.90
N PHE A 6 -38.82 63.63 64.12
CA PHE A 6 -37.46 63.49 64.64
C PHE A 6 -37.11 62.07 65.11
N ALA A 7 -38.15 61.32 65.57
CA ALA A 7 -37.97 59.95 66.03
C ALA A 7 -37.71 58.98 64.86
N THR A 8 -38.38 59.21 63.72
CA THR A 8 -38.23 58.38 62.51
C THR A 8 -36.85 58.58 61.82
N HIS A 9 -36.40 59.84 61.78
CA HIS A 9 -35.04 60.13 61.22
C HIS A 9 -33.87 59.63 62.08
N ARG A 10 -34.08 59.52 63.39
CA ARG A 10 -33.08 58.97 64.31
C ARG A 10 -32.97 57.47 64.14
N LYS A 11 -34.06 56.71 63.95
CA LYS A 11 -34.08 55.26 63.68
C LYS A 11 -33.47 54.95 62.33
N THR A 12 -33.74 55.73 61.28
CA THR A 12 -33.10 55.56 59.94
C THR A 12 -31.63 55.88 59.94
N ARG A 13 -31.17 56.87 60.71
CA ARG A 13 -29.70 57.14 60.87
C ARG A 13 -29.01 56.01 61.60
N TRP A 14 -29.57 55.47 62.68
CA TRP A 14 -29.01 54.32 63.39
C TRP A 14 -29.05 53.07 62.57
N ALA A 15 -30.04 52.79 61.74
CA ALA A 15 -30.12 51.73 60.81
C ALA A 15 -29.04 51.87 59.71
N GLY A 16 -28.82 53.09 59.19
CA GLY A 16 -27.71 53.36 58.23
C GLY A 16 -26.34 53.16 58.84
N ILE A 17 -26.11 53.57 60.08
CA ILE A 17 -24.83 53.35 60.80
C ILE A 17 -24.61 51.86 61.08
N ALA A 18 -25.66 51.14 61.52
CA ALA A 18 -25.61 49.71 61.75
C ALA A 18 -25.31 48.93 60.44
N LEU A 19 -25.95 49.32 59.32
CA LEU A 19 -25.69 48.75 57.99
C LEU A 19 -24.26 49.05 57.52
N GLY A 20 -23.78 50.29 57.73
CA GLY A 20 -22.37 50.66 57.40
C GLY A 20 -21.34 49.94 58.27
N ALA A 21 -21.60 49.79 59.59
CA ALA A 21 -20.76 49.02 60.50
C ALA A 21 -20.77 47.53 60.15
N PHE A 22 -21.90 46.96 59.78
CA PHE A 22 -22.01 45.60 59.31
C PHE A 22 -21.27 45.40 57.99
N ALA A 23 -21.39 46.30 57.02
CA ALA A 23 -20.66 46.29 55.77
C ALA A 23 -19.14 46.40 56.01
N LEU A 24 -18.68 47.27 56.90
CA LEU A 24 -17.29 47.42 57.30
C LEU A 24 -16.78 46.14 57.96
N LEU A 25 -17.58 45.54 58.86
CA LEU A 25 -17.23 44.26 59.50
C LEU A 25 -17.06 43.14 58.51
N VAL A 26 -17.99 43.05 57.53
CA VAL A 26 -17.89 42.07 56.45
C VAL A 26 -16.68 42.32 55.59
N VAL A 27 -16.34 43.59 55.29
CA VAL A 27 -15.14 43.95 54.53
C VAL A 27 -13.87 43.58 55.30
N LEU A 28 -13.80 43.89 56.59
CA LEU A 28 -12.68 43.51 57.44
C LEU A 28 -12.53 41.97 57.55
N LEU A 29 -13.65 41.27 57.70
CA LEU A 29 -13.66 39.81 57.72
C LEU A 29 -13.16 39.23 56.43
N LEU A 30 -13.54 39.79 55.29
CA LEU A 30 -13.06 39.33 53.97
C LEU A 30 -11.55 39.63 53.74
N ILE A 31 -11.00 40.71 54.32
CA ILE A 31 -9.59 41.06 54.22
C ILE A 31 -8.71 40.17 55.08
N PHE A 32 -9.11 39.89 56.32
CA PHE A 32 -8.33 39.16 57.32
C PHE A 32 -8.65 37.66 57.35
N PHE A 33 -9.57 37.20 56.50
CA PHE A 33 -9.98 35.83 56.47
C PHE A 33 -8.93 34.96 55.82
N ASP A 34 -8.44 33.91 56.51
CA ASP A 34 -7.54 32.92 55.95
C ASP A 34 -8.29 31.90 55.08
N TRP A 35 -8.23 32.12 53.76
CA TRP A 35 -8.90 31.28 52.77
C TRP A 35 -8.35 29.85 52.76
N ASN A 36 -7.15 29.59 53.31
CA ASN A 36 -6.57 28.25 53.43
C ASN A 36 -7.45 27.28 54.22
N TYR A 37 -8.33 27.81 55.11
CA TYR A 37 -9.29 27.00 55.85
C TYR A 37 -10.26 26.22 54.93
N PHE A 38 -10.52 26.70 53.71
CA PHE A 38 -11.40 26.06 52.75
C PHE A 38 -10.71 25.03 51.85
N LYS A 39 -9.35 24.89 51.85
CA LYS A 39 -8.65 23.92 51.03
C LYS A 39 -9.20 22.50 51.16
N PRO A 40 -9.38 21.93 52.39
CA PRO A 40 -9.87 20.55 52.50
C PRO A 40 -11.32 20.39 52.03
N THR A 41 -12.11 21.45 52.10
CA THR A 41 -13.50 21.44 51.60
C THR A 41 -13.52 21.48 50.09
N LEU A 42 -12.71 22.34 49.47
CA LEU A 42 -12.54 22.41 48.02
C LEU A 42 -11.98 21.11 47.44
N ALA A 43 -10.94 20.57 48.07
CA ALA A 43 -10.34 19.28 47.65
C ALA A 43 -11.38 18.14 47.72
N ARG A 44 -12.20 18.07 48.80
CA ARG A 44 -13.28 17.09 48.90
C ARG A 44 -14.35 17.29 47.84
N LEU A 45 -14.75 18.52 47.58
CA LEU A 45 -15.76 18.80 46.55
C LEU A 45 -15.29 18.36 45.15
N ILE A 46 -14.04 18.63 44.81
CA ILE A 46 -13.45 18.19 43.55
C ILE A 46 -13.35 16.64 43.54
N SER A 47 -12.89 16.02 44.62
CA SER A 47 -12.80 14.56 44.76
C SER A 47 -14.17 13.89 44.58
N ASP A 48 -15.23 14.43 45.20
CA ASP A 48 -16.60 13.89 45.12
C ASP A 48 -17.17 14.01 43.69
N LYS A 49 -16.83 15.09 42.99
CA LYS A 49 -17.29 15.32 41.61
C LYS A 49 -16.54 14.53 40.57
N THR A 50 -15.25 14.32 40.79
CA THR A 50 -14.39 13.60 39.83
C THR A 50 -14.23 12.13 40.16
N GLY A 51 -14.61 11.69 41.37
CA GLY A 51 -14.34 10.35 41.86
C GLY A 51 -12.83 10.07 42.05
N ARG A 52 -12.01 11.14 42.12
CA ARG A 52 -10.55 11.05 42.21
C ARG A 52 -10.03 11.78 43.45
N PRO A 53 -9.07 11.19 44.19
CA PRO A 53 -8.44 11.87 45.29
C PRO A 53 -7.76 13.16 44.81
N THR A 54 -8.15 14.30 45.39
CA THR A 54 -7.61 15.61 45.06
C THR A 54 -6.85 16.18 46.25
N LEU A 55 -5.70 16.79 46.01
CA LEU A 55 -4.83 17.42 46.98
C LEU A 55 -4.49 18.84 46.53
N ILE A 56 -4.48 19.78 47.50
CA ILE A 56 -4.01 21.16 47.30
C ILE A 56 -2.86 21.37 48.28
N GLU A 57 -1.61 21.39 47.72
CA GLU A 57 -0.39 21.44 48.52
C GLU A 57 -0.01 22.87 48.90
N GLY A 58 -0.17 23.80 47.98
CA GLY A 58 0.19 25.18 48.15
C GLY A 58 -0.93 26.05 48.73
N ASP A 59 -0.86 27.36 48.57
CA ASP A 59 -1.81 28.31 49.16
C ASP A 59 -3.06 28.53 48.32
N LEU A 60 -4.20 28.75 49.00
CA LEU A 60 -5.43 29.21 48.38
C LEU A 60 -5.56 30.72 48.67
N LYS A 61 -5.39 31.56 47.65
CA LYS A 61 -5.50 33.00 47.72
C LYS A 61 -6.76 33.45 46.99
N VAL A 62 -7.58 34.24 47.59
CA VAL A 62 -8.83 34.76 46.98
C VAL A 62 -8.80 36.28 46.97
N HIS A 63 -8.92 36.86 45.79
CA HIS A 63 -8.98 38.29 45.58
C HIS A 63 -10.42 38.70 45.33
N VAL A 64 -11.10 39.20 46.39
CA VAL A 64 -12.53 39.52 46.35
C VAL A 64 -12.84 40.95 45.91
N TRP A 65 -11.86 41.85 45.88
CA TRP A 65 -12.02 43.28 45.61
C TRP A 65 -12.07 43.61 44.11
N SER A 66 -12.92 42.92 43.37
CA SER A 66 -13.10 43.14 41.94
C SER A 66 -14.49 42.70 41.52
N TRP A 67 -15.00 43.27 40.43
CA TRP A 67 -16.21 42.74 39.75
C TRP A 67 -16.00 41.33 39.20
N HIS A 68 -14.72 40.90 39.08
CA HIS A 68 -14.30 39.57 38.72
C HIS A 68 -13.34 39.00 39.77
N PRO A 69 -13.88 38.61 40.97
CA PRO A 69 -13.06 38.00 42.00
C PRO A 69 -12.35 36.78 41.44
N SER A 70 -11.12 36.56 41.87
CA SER A 70 -10.31 35.44 41.44
C SER A 70 -9.83 34.59 42.62
N ALA A 71 -9.79 33.29 42.39
CA ALA A 71 -9.17 32.34 43.29
C ALA A 71 -7.88 31.81 42.60
N GLU A 72 -6.78 31.85 43.32
CA GLU A 72 -5.49 31.29 42.96
C GLU A 72 -5.23 30.08 43.86
N VAL A 73 -4.98 28.92 43.23
CA VAL A 73 -4.68 27.67 43.91
C VAL A 73 -3.28 27.25 43.48
N ASP A 74 -2.35 27.19 44.44
CA ASP A 74 -1.02 26.70 44.20
C ASP A 74 -0.96 25.19 44.49
N GLY A 75 -0.32 24.40 43.61
CA GLY A 75 -0.08 22.98 43.79
C GLY A 75 -1.34 22.11 43.80
N LEU A 76 -2.17 22.21 42.76
CA LEU A 76 -3.36 21.35 42.62
C LEU A 76 -2.98 20.03 42.01
N THR A 77 -3.24 18.92 42.72
CA THR A 77 -2.96 17.56 42.26
C THR A 77 -4.21 16.70 42.28
N LEU A 78 -4.52 16.04 41.16
CA LEU A 78 -5.58 15.04 41.00
C LEU A 78 -4.94 13.69 40.71
N ARG A 79 -5.27 12.67 41.51
CA ARG A 79 -4.67 11.34 41.38
C ARG A 79 -5.36 10.48 40.31
N ASN A 80 -4.60 9.61 39.71
CA ASN A 80 -5.09 8.56 38.84
C ASN A 80 -5.86 7.47 39.61
N PRO A 81 -6.69 6.66 38.94
CA PRO A 81 -7.28 5.49 39.56
C PRO A 81 -6.20 4.45 39.91
N SER A 82 -6.48 3.61 40.90
CA SER A 82 -5.53 2.61 41.46
C SER A 82 -5.00 1.59 40.45
N TRP A 83 -5.65 1.45 39.29
CA TRP A 83 -5.21 0.53 38.21
C TRP A 83 -4.21 1.18 37.24
N ALA A 84 -4.07 2.50 37.25
CA ALA A 84 -3.10 3.22 36.42
C ALA A 84 -1.67 3.00 36.92
N GLN A 85 -0.68 3.17 36.04
CA GLN A 85 0.73 3.00 36.42
C GLN A 85 1.31 4.22 37.12
N HIS A 86 0.84 5.42 36.73
CA HIS A 86 1.25 6.68 37.34
C HIS A 86 0.21 7.16 38.34
N ASP A 87 0.68 7.61 39.50
CA ASP A 87 -0.21 8.02 40.59
C ASP A 87 -0.94 9.33 40.31
N VAL A 88 -0.32 10.25 39.57
CA VAL A 88 -0.84 11.60 39.29
C VAL A 88 -1.44 11.65 37.90
N MET A 89 -2.72 12.02 37.80
CA MET A 89 -3.41 12.24 36.55
C MET A 89 -3.28 13.67 36.06
N PHE A 90 -3.38 14.62 36.98
CA PHE A 90 -3.25 16.06 36.70
C PHE A 90 -2.53 16.75 37.85
N HIS A 91 -1.55 17.56 37.52
CA HIS A 91 -0.89 18.47 38.44
C HIS A 91 -0.79 19.83 37.78
N ALA A 92 -0.98 20.90 38.53
CA ALA A 92 -0.72 22.25 38.08
C ALA A 92 -0.02 23.03 39.21
N ASP A 93 1.10 23.66 38.86
CA ASP A 93 1.82 24.50 39.82
C ASP A 93 0.93 25.63 40.31
N ARG A 94 0.14 26.22 39.38
CA ARG A 94 -0.79 27.31 39.72
C ARG A 94 -2.01 27.25 38.82
N LEU A 95 -3.18 27.39 39.44
CA LEU A 95 -4.49 27.55 38.80
C LEU A 95 -5.13 28.86 39.27
N ILE A 96 -5.39 29.76 38.33
CA ILE A 96 -6.11 31.00 38.59
C ILE A 96 -7.47 30.94 37.92
N VAL A 97 -8.54 31.11 38.69
CA VAL A 97 -9.92 31.11 38.17
C VAL A 97 -10.63 32.40 38.61
N SER A 98 -11.10 33.16 37.64
CA SER A 98 -11.92 34.36 37.93
C SER A 98 -13.41 34.07 37.71
N VAL A 99 -14.29 34.70 38.50
CA VAL A 99 -15.72 34.52 38.42
C VAL A 99 -16.40 35.87 38.19
N SER A 100 -17.39 35.96 37.31
CA SER A 100 -18.17 37.17 37.07
C SER A 100 -19.29 37.30 38.09
N LEU A 101 -19.14 38.20 39.10
CA LEU A 101 -20.17 38.42 40.14
C LEU A 101 -21.49 38.87 39.55
N GLY A 102 -21.50 39.79 38.59
CA GLY A 102 -22.74 40.30 37.99
C GLY A 102 -23.54 39.22 37.26
N ARG A 103 -22.89 38.18 36.73
CA ARG A 103 -23.58 37.04 36.12
C ARG A 103 -23.96 35.98 37.15
N LEU A 104 -23.11 35.75 38.14
CA LEU A 104 -23.38 34.83 39.23
C LEU A 104 -24.64 35.23 40.01
N LEU A 105 -24.83 36.53 40.29
CA LEU A 105 -26.06 37.07 40.93
C LEU A 105 -27.32 36.84 40.08
N ARG A 106 -27.17 36.58 38.78
CA ARG A 106 -28.26 36.22 37.86
C ARG A 106 -28.39 34.71 37.68
N GLY A 107 -27.71 33.90 38.50
CA GLY A 107 -27.71 32.43 38.43
C GLY A 107 -26.88 31.84 37.31
N GLN A 108 -26.01 32.62 36.67
CA GLN A 108 -25.14 32.17 35.59
C GLN A 108 -23.69 32.14 36.06
N LEU A 109 -23.06 30.94 36.11
CA LEU A 109 -21.62 30.80 36.37
C LEU A 109 -20.85 31.07 35.08
N VAL A 110 -20.13 32.19 35.03
CA VAL A 110 -19.24 32.57 33.93
C VAL A 110 -17.85 32.80 34.49
N LEU A 111 -16.84 32.20 33.87
CA LEU A 111 -15.43 32.32 34.21
C LEU A 111 -14.74 33.26 33.22
N PRO A 112 -14.52 34.55 33.55
CA PRO A 112 -13.89 35.51 32.62
C PRO A 112 -12.46 35.12 32.27
N ARG A 113 -11.70 34.49 33.18
CA ARG A 113 -10.30 34.07 32.99
C ARG A 113 -10.05 32.78 33.75
N VAL A 114 -9.43 31.83 33.04
CA VAL A 114 -8.83 30.64 33.61
C VAL A 114 -7.37 30.61 33.13
N GLU A 115 -6.43 30.52 34.06
CA GLU A 115 -5.00 30.44 33.76
C GLU A 115 -4.41 29.23 34.50
N VAL A 116 -3.67 28.41 33.76
CA VAL A 116 -3.06 27.19 34.27
C VAL A 116 -1.57 27.23 33.92
N VAL A 117 -0.76 27.30 34.95
CA VAL A 117 0.71 27.39 34.79
C VAL A 117 1.32 26.02 35.03
N ARG A 118 2.09 25.58 34.07
CA ARG A 118 2.79 24.28 34.03
C ARG A 118 1.88 23.10 34.41
N PRO A 119 0.73 22.94 33.75
CA PRO A 119 -0.07 21.73 33.98
C PRO A 119 0.66 20.49 33.45
N GLU A 120 0.68 19.43 34.22
CA GLU A 120 1.12 18.09 33.82
C GLU A 120 -0.10 17.17 33.83
N VAL A 121 -0.40 16.56 32.67
CA VAL A 121 -1.55 15.67 32.46
C VAL A 121 -1.05 14.31 32.04
N ASP A 122 -1.37 13.27 32.82
CA ASP A 122 -1.01 11.88 32.51
C ASP A 122 -2.27 11.04 32.34
N LEU A 123 -2.53 10.61 31.12
CA LEU A 123 -3.72 9.88 30.69
C LEU A 123 -3.37 8.46 30.34
N GLU A 124 -4.05 7.49 30.93
CA GLU A 124 -3.82 6.08 30.67
C GLU A 124 -5.10 5.36 30.25
N ARG A 125 -4.99 4.46 29.25
CA ARG A 125 -5.99 3.46 28.91
C ARG A 125 -5.39 2.07 29.00
N ASP A 126 -6.03 1.18 29.76
CA ASP A 126 -5.58 -0.19 29.94
C ASP A 126 -6.08 -1.14 28.83
N LEU A 127 -5.61 -2.41 28.87
CA LEU A 127 -6.04 -3.45 27.90
C LEU A 127 -7.50 -3.86 28.01
N LYS A 128 -8.18 -3.50 29.13
CA LYS A 128 -9.61 -3.77 29.35
C LYS A 128 -10.48 -2.62 28.84
N GLY A 129 -9.88 -1.56 28.27
CA GLY A 129 -10.57 -0.40 27.74
C GLY A 129 -10.91 0.66 28.79
N ARG A 130 -10.51 0.51 30.06
CA ARG A 130 -10.73 1.50 31.10
C ARG A 130 -9.81 2.70 30.85
N ALA A 131 -10.36 3.92 30.85
CA ALA A 131 -9.60 5.14 30.67
C ALA A 131 -9.53 5.94 31.99
N SER A 132 -8.35 6.50 32.30
CA SER A 132 -8.14 7.27 33.52
C SER A 132 -8.98 8.56 33.54
N TRP A 133 -9.30 9.10 32.38
CA TRP A 133 -10.15 10.29 32.19
C TRP A 133 -11.64 9.98 32.15
N ASP A 134 -12.04 8.74 32.33
CA ASP A 134 -13.45 8.38 32.50
C ASP A 134 -13.85 8.63 33.97
N PHE A 135 -14.52 9.73 34.21
CA PHE A 135 -15.02 10.16 35.52
C PHE A 135 -16.39 9.55 35.80
N GLY A 136 -16.48 8.20 35.86
CA GLY A 136 -17.68 7.49 36.25
C GLY A 136 -18.11 7.83 37.68
N ASP A 137 -19.38 7.52 38.05
CA ASP A 137 -19.85 7.61 39.42
C ASP A 137 -19.01 6.71 40.36
N ALA A 138 -19.07 6.94 41.67
CA ALA A 138 -18.35 6.18 42.68
C ALA A 138 -18.64 4.65 42.65
N SER A 139 -19.64 4.20 41.86
CA SER A 139 -20.03 2.81 41.64
C SER A 139 -19.41 2.18 40.36
N GLY A 140 -18.59 2.93 39.59
CA GLY A 140 -17.87 2.43 38.41
C GLY A 140 -18.78 2.13 37.21
N ARG A 141 -20.01 2.64 37.20
CA ARG A 141 -20.90 2.52 36.03
C ARG A 141 -20.68 3.67 35.08
N PRO A 142 -20.51 3.41 33.78
CA PRO A 142 -20.47 4.49 32.78
C PRO A 142 -21.77 5.29 32.89
N GLN A 143 -21.67 6.57 33.13
CA GLN A 143 -22.86 7.44 33.07
C GLN A 143 -23.33 7.53 31.62
N THR A 144 -24.35 6.78 31.26
CA THR A 144 -25.17 6.99 30.07
C THR A 144 -26.10 8.19 30.23
N SER A 145 -25.61 9.26 30.85
CA SER A 145 -26.41 10.50 30.96
C SER A 145 -26.27 11.25 29.63
N THR A 146 -27.35 11.24 28.86
CA THR A 146 -27.55 12.01 27.63
C THR A 146 -27.60 13.54 27.85
N THR A 147 -27.34 14.01 29.04
CA THR A 147 -27.29 15.46 29.36
C THR A 147 -25.81 15.84 29.49
N PRO A 148 -25.25 16.60 28.56
CA PRO A 148 -23.90 17.10 28.71
C PRO A 148 -23.78 17.90 29.99
N ALA A 149 -22.77 17.62 30.83
CA ALA A 149 -22.47 18.42 31.99
C ALA A 149 -22.35 19.88 31.53
N LYS A 150 -23.15 20.79 32.12
CA LYS A 150 -23.05 22.23 31.82
C LYS A 150 -21.69 22.73 32.31
N VAL A 151 -20.70 22.70 31.43
CA VAL A 151 -19.41 23.34 31.67
C VAL A 151 -19.65 24.85 31.80
N PRO A 152 -19.12 25.52 32.84
CA PRO A 152 -19.20 26.96 32.94
C PRO A 152 -18.65 27.64 31.69
N ALA A 153 -19.27 28.73 31.24
CA ALA A 153 -18.74 29.48 30.10
C ALA A 153 -17.40 30.14 30.50
N ILE A 154 -16.32 29.68 29.91
CA ILE A 154 -14.95 30.23 30.07
C ILE A 154 -14.71 31.21 28.93
N ARG A 155 -14.34 32.49 29.25
CA ARG A 155 -14.09 33.50 28.21
C ARG A 155 -12.66 33.63 27.77
N SER A 156 -11.71 33.32 28.64
CA SER A 156 -10.30 33.34 28.34
C SER A 156 -9.62 32.16 29.04
N LEU A 157 -8.86 31.39 28.28
CA LEU A 157 -8.05 30.29 28.79
C LEU A 157 -6.57 30.55 28.41
N HIS A 158 -5.69 30.49 29.41
CA HIS A 158 -4.27 30.56 29.19
C HIS A 158 -3.61 29.33 29.81
N ILE A 159 -2.85 28.58 28.98
CA ILE A 159 -2.05 27.44 29.40
C ILE A 159 -0.62 27.73 29.02
N GLU A 160 0.26 27.78 30.04
CA GLU A 160 1.70 28.02 29.86
C GLU A 160 2.47 26.76 30.23
N ASP A 161 3.34 26.31 29.31
CA ASP A 161 4.26 25.17 29.47
C ASP A 161 3.58 23.88 29.98
N GLY A 162 2.39 23.59 29.46
CA GLY A 162 1.68 22.36 29.78
C GLY A 162 2.40 21.13 29.23
N LYS A 163 2.44 20.05 30.01
CA LYS A 163 2.92 18.73 29.59
C LYS A 163 1.77 17.76 29.52
N VAL A 164 1.73 16.97 28.44
CA VAL A 164 0.70 15.94 28.22
C VAL A 164 1.40 14.62 27.96
N ARG A 165 1.09 13.62 28.76
CA ARG A 165 1.45 12.23 28.53
C ARG A 165 0.20 11.41 28.30
N LEU A 166 0.20 10.56 27.27
CA LEU A 166 -0.88 9.63 26.97
C LEU A 166 -0.31 8.23 26.72
N THR A 167 -0.82 7.24 27.46
CA THR A 167 -0.50 5.83 27.26
C THR A 167 -1.77 5.05 26.95
N ASP A 168 -1.97 4.63 25.70
CA ASP A 168 -3.09 3.78 25.27
C ASP A 168 -2.57 2.38 24.91
N ARG A 169 -2.81 1.41 25.80
CA ARG A 169 -2.30 0.03 25.63
C ARG A 169 -3.06 -0.77 24.58
N ILE A 170 -4.30 -0.41 24.27
CA ILE A 170 -5.07 -1.06 23.21
C ILE A 170 -4.48 -0.70 21.85
N ARG A 171 -4.17 0.58 21.66
CA ARG A 171 -3.61 1.10 20.41
C ARG A 171 -2.08 1.03 20.37
N LYS A 172 -1.44 0.55 21.44
CA LYS A 172 0.02 0.59 21.63
C LYS A 172 0.60 1.99 21.34
N LEU A 173 -0.10 3.02 21.82
CA LEU A 173 0.29 4.42 21.65
C LEU A 173 0.89 4.94 22.94
N VAL A 174 2.07 5.52 22.84
CA VAL A 174 2.70 6.34 23.89
C VAL A 174 3.00 7.70 23.27
N LEU A 175 2.57 8.76 23.95
CA LEU A 175 2.75 10.14 23.52
C LEU A 175 3.21 10.99 24.70
N ASP A 176 4.26 11.77 24.48
CA ASP A 176 4.74 12.84 25.37
C ASP A 176 4.75 14.16 24.61
N GLY A 177 4.11 15.19 25.15
CA GLY A 177 3.96 16.45 24.43
C GLY A 177 3.99 17.69 25.33
N THR A 178 4.19 18.83 24.70
CA THR A 178 4.09 20.17 25.31
C THR A 178 2.91 20.91 24.69
N LEU A 179 2.05 21.46 25.55
CA LEU A 179 0.83 22.19 25.19
C LEU A 179 0.93 23.62 25.66
N ASN A 180 0.74 24.56 24.75
CA ASN A 180 0.55 25.97 25.05
C ASN A 180 -0.78 26.43 24.45
N ALA A 181 -1.57 27.21 25.17
CA ALA A 181 -2.80 27.79 24.69
C ALA A 181 -2.96 29.24 25.19
N ALA A 182 -3.40 30.11 24.29
CA ALA A 182 -3.68 31.51 24.60
C ALA A 182 -4.99 31.90 23.90
N ASP A 183 -6.08 31.80 24.65
CA ASP A 183 -7.40 32.19 24.18
C ASP A 183 -7.81 33.50 24.83
N GLU A 184 -7.81 34.58 24.05
CA GLU A 184 -8.30 35.86 24.49
C GLU A 184 -9.41 36.33 23.52
N SER A 185 -10.63 36.46 24.02
CA SER A 185 -11.80 36.88 23.22
C SER A 185 -11.51 38.16 22.43
N GLY A 186 -11.54 38.08 21.11
CA GLY A 186 -11.38 39.22 20.18
C GLY A 186 -10.00 39.43 19.62
N LYS A 187 -9.03 38.56 19.83
CA LYS A 187 -7.73 38.58 19.16
C LYS A 187 -7.64 37.47 18.10
N GLU A 188 -7.18 37.79 16.90
CA GLU A 188 -6.97 36.84 15.80
C GLU A 188 -5.89 35.78 16.07
N SER A 189 -5.12 35.91 17.15
CA SER A 189 -4.05 34.99 17.56
C SER A 189 -4.48 33.99 18.66
N ALA A 190 -5.76 33.84 18.93
CA ALA A 190 -6.26 32.89 19.90
C ALA A 190 -6.16 31.47 19.35
N GLY A 191 -5.53 30.56 20.10
CA GLY A 191 -5.41 29.15 19.68
C GLY A 191 -4.47 28.36 20.58
N PHE A 192 -4.28 27.08 20.21
CA PHE A 192 -3.33 26.21 20.90
C PHE A 192 -2.27 25.64 19.98
N SER A 193 -1.14 25.28 20.56
CA SER A 193 -0.05 24.56 19.93
C SER A 193 0.33 23.36 20.78
N LEU A 194 0.25 22.16 20.21
CA LEU A 194 0.71 20.92 20.82
C LEU A 194 1.88 20.36 19.99
N LYS A 195 3.03 20.19 20.63
CA LYS A 195 4.18 19.51 20.04
C LYS A 195 4.39 18.22 20.81
N CYS A 196 4.38 17.08 20.12
CA CYS A 196 4.51 15.80 20.77
C CYS A 196 5.45 14.85 20.03
N THR A 197 6.01 13.93 20.80
CA THR A 197 6.80 12.80 20.32
C THR A 197 6.24 11.54 20.96
N GLY A 198 6.39 10.41 20.29
CA GLY A 198 5.84 9.18 20.84
C GLY A 198 6.15 7.97 19.99
N SER A 199 5.43 6.89 20.27
CA SER A 199 5.44 5.69 19.43
C SER A 199 4.03 5.15 19.26
N LEU A 200 3.72 4.66 18.06
CA LEU A 200 2.49 3.96 17.74
C LEU A 200 2.86 2.60 17.13
N ASN A 201 2.37 1.50 17.71
CA ASN A 201 2.80 0.15 17.34
C ASN A 201 4.34 0.01 17.27
N GLU A 202 5.03 0.57 18.27
CA GLU A 202 6.50 0.56 18.42
C GLU A 202 7.27 1.43 17.40
N LYS A 203 6.58 2.07 16.45
CA LYS A 203 7.17 3.02 15.49
C LYS A 203 7.19 4.42 16.07
N PRO A 204 8.35 5.07 16.14
CA PRO A 204 8.45 6.43 16.68
C PRO A 204 7.84 7.45 15.73
N PHE A 205 7.19 8.48 16.30
CA PHE A 205 6.66 9.61 15.55
C PHE A 205 6.91 10.94 16.27
N ARG A 206 6.81 12.02 15.52
CA ARG A 206 6.71 13.40 16.00
C ARG A 206 5.49 14.04 15.37
N ALA A 207 4.77 14.86 16.14
CA ALA A 207 3.66 15.60 15.60
C ALA A 207 3.64 17.03 16.15
N GLN A 208 3.16 17.96 15.32
CA GLN A 208 2.86 19.33 15.67
C GLN A 208 1.43 19.58 15.28
N ILE A 209 0.62 20.03 16.23
CA ILE A 209 -0.80 20.29 16.03
C ILE A 209 -1.08 21.73 16.44
N HIS A 210 -1.71 22.46 15.56
CA HIS A 210 -2.18 23.82 15.80
C HIS A 210 -3.69 23.86 15.62
N GLY A 211 -4.38 24.59 16.48
CA GLY A 211 -5.81 24.71 16.38
C GLY A 211 -6.30 26.06 16.89
N GLY A 212 -7.56 26.31 16.66
CA GLY A 212 -8.25 27.50 17.15
C GLY A 212 -8.36 27.51 18.69
N PRO A 213 -9.15 28.43 19.24
CA PRO A 213 -9.36 28.56 20.69
C PRO A 213 -9.94 27.27 21.29
N LEU A 214 -9.50 26.92 22.51
CA LEU A 214 -10.02 25.76 23.26
C LEU A 214 -11.33 26.10 24.03
N VAL A 215 -11.64 27.38 24.16
CA VAL A 215 -12.83 27.88 24.86
C VAL A 215 -13.55 28.92 24.00
N ASN A 216 -14.77 29.27 24.35
CA ASN A 216 -15.67 30.15 23.54
C ASN A 216 -15.87 29.65 22.11
N LEU A 217 -16.00 28.34 21.97
CA LEU A 217 -16.24 27.73 20.70
C LEU A 217 -17.59 28.17 20.15
N ASP A 218 -17.59 28.66 18.91
CA ASP A 218 -18.79 28.98 18.18
C ASP A 218 -19.42 27.68 17.66
N PRO A 219 -20.61 27.27 18.12
CA PRO A 219 -21.26 26.05 17.67
C PRO A 219 -21.73 26.13 16.20
N ASP A 220 -21.82 27.35 15.64
CA ASP A 220 -22.29 27.59 14.28
C ASP A 220 -21.12 27.62 13.25
N HIS A 221 -19.87 27.63 13.72
CA HIS A 221 -18.70 27.57 12.87
C HIS A 221 -17.90 26.27 13.08
N PRO A 222 -17.37 25.65 12.00
CA PRO A 222 -16.51 24.48 12.12
C PRO A 222 -15.25 24.82 12.92
N TYR A 223 -14.77 23.85 13.68
CA TYR A 223 -13.50 23.95 14.41
C TYR A 223 -12.36 23.32 13.60
N ASP A 224 -11.39 24.13 13.23
CA ASP A 224 -10.30 23.71 12.35
C ASP A 224 -9.03 23.38 13.14
N LEU A 225 -8.32 22.33 12.71
CA LEU A 225 -7.04 21.88 13.20
C LEU A 225 -6.07 21.66 12.04
N GLU A 226 -4.81 22.05 12.23
CA GLU A 226 -3.70 21.72 11.36
C GLU A 226 -2.75 20.77 12.08
N ALA A 227 -2.34 19.70 11.42
CA ALA A 227 -1.43 18.72 11.97
C ALA A 227 -0.32 18.40 10.97
N HIS A 228 0.91 18.44 11.43
CA HIS A 228 2.08 17.93 10.73
C HIS A 228 2.67 16.77 11.53
N LEU A 229 2.77 15.59 10.91
CA LEU A 229 3.28 14.37 11.55
C LEU A 229 4.40 13.78 10.72
N THR A 230 5.46 13.37 11.39
CA THR A 230 6.57 12.61 10.78
C THR A 230 6.79 11.32 11.57
N ALA A 231 6.86 10.19 10.85
CA ALA A 231 7.07 8.88 11.46
C ALA A 231 7.96 8.03 10.53
N SER A 232 9.19 7.78 10.96
CA SER A 232 10.24 7.22 10.10
C SER A 232 10.43 8.09 8.86
N ASP A 233 10.08 7.60 7.70
CA ASP A 233 10.12 8.26 6.39
C ASP A 233 8.74 8.74 5.91
N ILE A 234 7.68 8.46 6.67
CA ILE A 234 6.32 8.96 6.38
C ILE A 234 6.17 10.38 6.90
N THR A 235 5.70 11.26 6.03
CA THR A 235 5.28 12.61 6.37
C THR A 235 3.81 12.78 6.07
N LEU A 236 3.05 13.31 7.01
CA LEU A 236 1.61 13.58 6.89
C LEU A 236 1.34 15.05 7.25
N ASP A 237 0.75 15.78 6.34
CA ASP A 237 0.16 17.09 6.55
C ASP A 237 -1.36 16.95 6.48
N ALA A 238 -2.06 17.43 7.49
CA ALA A 238 -3.50 17.28 7.59
C ALA A 238 -4.17 18.58 8.07
N HIS A 239 -5.26 18.94 7.41
CA HIS A 239 -6.16 20.01 7.82
C HIS A 239 -7.52 19.40 8.13
N ALA A 240 -7.87 19.35 9.42
CA ALA A 240 -9.09 18.75 9.93
C ALA A 240 -10.11 19.80 10.27
N SER A 241 -11.38 19.57 9.93
CA SER A 241 -12.50 20.46 10.23
C SER A 241 -13.61 19.65 10.91
N PHE A 242 -13.97 20.08 12.11
CA PHE A 242 -15.00 19.46 12.94
C PHE A 242 -16.27 20.31 12.89
N PRO A 243 -17.38 19.81 12.34
CA PRO A 243 -18.65 20.54 12.30
C PRO A 243 -19.14 20.97 13.68
N LYS A 244 -18.84 20.18 14.71
CA LYS A 244 -19.03 20.52 16.11
C LYS A 244 -17.72 20.37 16.85
N PRO A 245 -17.30 21.38 17.61
CA PRO A 245 -16.05 21.32 18.35
C PRO A 245 -15.96 20.06 19.22
N PHE A 246 -14.86 19.34 19.12
CA PHE A 246 -14.56 18.10 19.84
C PHE A 246 -15.48 16.90 19.58
N ASP A 247 -16.37 16.98 18.59
CA ASP A 247 -17.14 15.82 18.12
C ASP A 247 -16.29 14.94 17.21
N LEU A 248 -15.62 13.94 17.80
CA LEU A 248 -14.79 12.99 17.07
C LEU A 248 -15.60 11.94 16.28
N ALA A 249 -16.93 11.94 16.38
CA ALA A 249 -17.78 11.04 15.62
C ALA A 249 -17.99 11.50 14.18
N GLN A 250 -17.82 12.81 13.91
CA GLN A 250 -17.98 13.40 12.58
C GLN A 250 -16.92 14.47 12.33
N TYR A 251 -16.09 14.26 11.34
CA TYR A 251 -15.10 15.25 10.91
C TYR A 251 -14.73 15.08 9.44
N ARG A 252 -14.11 16.12 8.91
CA ARG A 252 -13.49 16.12 7.58
C ARG A 252 -12.00 16.41 7.73
N VAL A 253 -11.18 15.71 6.97
CA VAL A 253 -9.73 15.95 6.95
C VAL A 253 -9.28 15.99 5.51
N LYS A 254 -8.65 17.08 5.10
CA LYS A 254 -7.86 17.12 3.89
C LYS A 254 -6.43 16.80 4.26
N PHE A 255 -5.83 15.80 3.63
CA PHE A 255 -4.47 15.41 3.95
C PHE A 255 -3.60 15.21 2.72
N SER A 256 -2.30 15.32 2.93
CA SER A 256 -1.25 14.90 2.03
C SER A 256 -0.29 14.01 2.80
N VAL A 257 0.01 12.85 2.26
CA VAL A 257 0.92 11.87 2.86
C VAL A 257 1.96 11.44 1.84
N SER A 258 3.20 11.32 2.29
CA SER A 258 4.32 10.83 1.47
C SER A 258 5.21 9.90 2.28
N GLY A 259 5.88 8.98 1.59
CA GLY A 259 6.78 8.00 2.21
C GLY A 259 7.49 7.16 1.17
N SER A 260 8.36 6.25 1.63
CA SER A 260 9.14 5.36 0.76
C SER A 260 8.37 4.10 0.34
N ASP A 261 7.42 3.62 1.17
CA ASP A 261 6.64 2.41 0.92
C ASP A 261 5.23 2.56 1.52
N LEU A 262 4.21 2.35 0.70
CA LEU A 262 2.80 2.43 1.13
C LEU A 262 2.46 1.34 2.17
N ALA A 263 3.14 0.20 2.16
CA ALA A 263 2.96 -0.86 3.13
C ALA A 263 3.27 -0.43 4.59
N ASP A 264 4.08 0.60 4.79
CA ASP A 264 4.41 1.12 6.12
C ASP A 264 3.23 1.84 6.80
N ILE A 265 2.22 2.25 6.04
CA ILE A 265 0.95 2.80 6.57
C ILE A 265 0.21 1.76 7.43
N TYR A 266 0.49 0.46 7.24
CA TYR A 266 -0.07 -0.63 8.06
C TYR A 266 0.10 -0.38 9.56
N TYR A 267 1.24 0.12 10.00
CA TYR A 267 1.52 0.37 11.41
C TYR A 267 0.58 1.41 12.04
N PHE A 268 0.02 2.30 11.24
CA PHE A 268 -0.87 3.38 11.69
C PHE A 268 -2.36 3.06 11.50
N THR A 269 -2.69 2.30 10.45
CA THR A 269 -4.09 2.07 10.04
C THR A 269 -4.57 0.64 10.24
N GLY A 270 -3.66 -0.34 10.30
CA GLY A 270 -3.97 -1.76 10.25
C GLY A 270 -4.39 -2.28 8.86
N LEU A 271 -4.31 -1.44 7.82
CA LEU A 271 -4.61 -1.82 6.44
C LEU A 271 -3.38 -2.42 5.78
N ALA A 272 -3.50 -3.66 5.30
CA ALA A 272 -2.44 -4.32 4.53
C ALA A 272 -2.44 -3.79 3.10
N LEU A 273 -1.68 -2.72 2.88
CA LEU A 273 -1.44 -2.16 1.55
C LEU A 273 -0.21 -2.82 0.92
N PRO A 274 -0.11 -2.87 -0.42
CA PRO A 274 1.03 -3.48 -1.11
C PRO A 274 2.32 -2.69 -0.87
N ASN A 275 3.46 -3.36 -1.01
CA ASN A 275 4.75 -2.67 -1.10
C ASN A 275 4.79 -1.87 -2.41
N THR A 276 5.27 -0.64 -2.33
CA THR A 276 5.33 0.28 -3.48
C THR A 276 6.68 1.00 -3.55
N PRO A 277 7.00 1.64 -4.67
CA PRO A 277 8.03 2.68 -4.70
C PRO A 277 7.58 3.89 -3.87
N PRO A 278 8.46 4.90 -3.71
CA PRO A 278 8.11 6.13 -3.01
C PRO A 278 6.80 6.73 -3.52
N PHE A 279 5.95 7.14 -2.57
CA PHE A 279 4.61 7.61 -2.87
C PHE A 279 4.33 9.02 -2.33
N GLN A 280 3.39 9.69 -2.97
CA GLN A 280 2.79 10.95 -2.52
C GLN A 280 1.31 10.93 -2.86
N LEU A 281 0.44 10.92 -1.85
CA LEU A 281 -1.01 10.83 -1.99
C LEU A 281 -1.70 11.98 -1.27
N GLY A 282 -2.78 12.48 -1.85
CA GLY A 282 -3.68 13.43 -1.23
C GLY A 282 -5.13 12.96 -1.32
N ALA A 283 -5.94 13.27 -0.31
CA ALA A 283 -7.37 12.95 -0.32
C ALA A 283 -8.15 13.82 0.67
N ASP A 284 -9.46 13.84 0.49
CA ASP A 284 -10.43 14.41 1.42
C ASP A 284 -11.11 13.25 2.19
N VAL A 285 -10.82 13.14 3.48
CA VAL A 285 -11.45 12.13 4.36
C VAL A 285 -12.72 12.69 4.98
N ARG A 286 -13.80 11.94 4.89
CA ARG A 286 -15.02 12.16 5.68
C ARG A 286 -15.21 11.00 6.64
N HIS A 287 -15.15 11.29 7.92
CA HIS A 287 -15.41 10.32 8.98
C HIS A 287 -16.84 10.44 9.49
N THR A 288 -17.54 9.31 9.61
CA THR A 288 -18.89 9.23 10.20
C THR A 288 -19.02 7.91 10.97
N GLY A 289 -19.02 7.97 12.27
CA GLY A 289 -19.11 6.79 13.14
C GLY A 289 -17.91 5.85 13.00
N THR A 290 -18.05 4.74 12.29
CA THR A 290 -16.99 3.75 12.04
C THR A 290 -16.55 3.70 10.58
N VAL A 291 -17.03 4.62 9.75
CA VAL A 291 -16.78 4.66 8.32
C VAL A 291 -15.88 5.85 7.98
N PHE A 292 -14.80 5.59 7.26
CA PHE A 292 -13.89 6.58 6.69
C PHE A 292 -14.03 6.54 5.17
N ARG A 293 -14.53 7.61 4.57
CA ARG A 293 -14.57 7.78 3.11
C ARG A 293 -13.48 8.72 2.68
N LEU A 294 -12.63 8.25 1.77
CA LEU A 294 -11.63 9.05 1.10
C LEU A 294 -12.18 9.39 -0.28
N GLU A 295 -12.44 10.66 -0.48
CA GLU A 295 -12.92 11.24 -1.74
C GLU A 295 -11.75 12.00 -2.37
N ASN A 296 -11.76 12.16 -3.71
CA ASN A 296 -10.71 12.91 -4.43
C ASN A 296 -9.29 12.40 -4.16
N LEU A 297 -9.15 11.07 -3.93
CA LEU A 297 -7.82 10.48 -3.84
C LEU A 297 -7.07 10.76 -5.13
N ASN A 298 -5.88 11.30 -5.03
CA ASN A 298 -4.99 11.55 -6.15
C ASN A 298 -3.54 11.51 -5.68
N GLY A 299 -2.64 11.18 -6.58
CA GLY A 299 -1.21 11.20 -6.27
C GLY A 299 -0.36 10.35 -7.19
N LYS A 300 0.81 9.97 -6.68
CA LYS A 300 1.81 9.19 -7.41
C LYS A 300 2.34 8.05 -6.57
N LEU A 301 2.65 6.95 -7.24
CA LEU A 301 3.35 5.78 -6.75
C LEU A 301 4.52 5.54 -7.70
N GLY A 302 5.73 5.99 -7.34
CA GLY A 302 6.85 6.04 -8.28
C GLY A 302 6.57 6.97 -9.47
N SER A 303 6.59 6.40 -10.67
CA SER A 303 6.26 7.08 -11.93
C SER A 303 4.78 7.04 -12.28
N SER A 304 4.04 6.12 -11.67
CA SER A 304 2.60 5.89 -11.89
C SER A 304 1.76 6.93 -11.16
N ASP A 305 0.69 7.39 -11.79
CA ASP A 305 -0.36 8.15 -11.12
C ASP A 305 -1.45 7.23 -10.56
N ILE A 306 -2.17 7.72 -9.58
CA ILE A 306 -3.34 7.04 -9.01
C ILE A 306 -4.40 8.05 -8.62
N GLU A 307 -5.63 7.75 -8.93
CA GLU A 307 -6.81 8.51 -8.52
C GLU A 307 -7.97 7.58 -8.14
N GLY A 308 -8.96 8.11 -7.44
CA GLY A 308 -10.15 7.34 -7.13
C GLY A 308 -10.83 7.70 -5.83
N GLU A 309 -11.57 6.72 -5.34
CA GLU A 309 -12.32 6.78 -4.09
C GLU A 309 -12.10 5.50 -3.30
N LEU A 310 -12.03 5.63 -1.98
CA LEU A 310 -11.98 4.46 -1.13
C LEU A 310 -12.77 4.68 0.17
N GLU A 311 -13.32 3.60 0.70
CA GLU A 311 -14.05 3.56 1.95
C GLU A 311 -13.43 2.50 2.86
N VAL A 312 -13.14 2.88 4.10
CA VAL A 312 -12.69 1.96 5.14
C VAL A 312 -13.76 1.84 6.19
N GLN A 313 -14.29 0.66 6.37
CA GLN A 313 -15.26 0.32 7.41
C GLN A 313 -14.52 -0.34 8.58
N ALA A 314 -14.39 0.37 9.70
CA ALA A 314 -13.72 -0.12 10.91
C ALA A 314 -14.68 -0.87 11.86
N ALA A 315 -15.93 -1.06 11.47
CA ALA A 315 -16.92 -1.83 12.24
C ALA A 315 -16.64 -3.33 12.08
N GLY A 316 -16.52 -4.06 13.21
CA GLY A 316 -16.36 -5.51 13.20
C GLY A 316 -14.99 -5.98 13.70
N LYS A 317 -14.71 -7.28 13.49
CA LYS A 317 -13.44 -7.90 13.93
C LYS A 317 -12.26 -7.54 13.02
N LYS A 318 -12.54 -7.24 11.76
CA LYS A 318 -11.55 -6.90 10.73
C LYS A 318 -11.99 -5.63 10.01
N PRO A 319 -11.09 -4.70 9.66
CA PRO A 319 -11.43 -3.58 8.80
C PRO A 319 -11.75 -4.07 7.38
N LYS A 320 -12.71 -3.42 6.71
CA LYS A 320 -13.04 -3.69 5.32
C LYS A 320 -12.67 -2.48 4.47
N LEU A 321 -11.88 -2.70 3.43
CA LEU A 321 -11.51 -1.72 2.42
C LEU A 321 -12.38 -1.92 1.18
N ILE A 322 -13.03 -0.85 0.71
CA ILE A 322 -13.73 -0.82 -0.57
C ILE A 322 -13.09 0.29 -1.38
N ALA A 323 -12.59 -0.01 -2.59
CA ALA A 323 -11.89 0.98 -3.39
C ALA A 323 -12.23 0.88 -4.87
N LYS A 324 -12.31 2.05 -5.52
CA LYS A 324 -12.38 2.20 -6.98
C LYS A 324 -11.25 3.10 -7.40
N LEU A 325 -10.24 2.50 -7.99
CA LEU A 325 -8.99 3.17 -8.32
C LEU A 325 -8.75 3.17 -9.82
N ARG A 326 -8.12 4.22 -10.31
CA ARG A 326 -7.74 4.39 -11.69
C ARG A 326 -6.36 5.00 -11.80
N SER A 327 -5.63 4.62 -12.84
CA SER A 327 -4.39 5.27 -13.25
C SER A 327 -4.51 5.69 -14.73
N HIS A 328 -4.13 6.90 -15.05
CA HIS A 328 -3.99 7.31 -16.46
C HIS A 328 -2.73 6.71 -17.05
N SER A 329 -1.67 6.61 -16.25
CA SER A 329 -0.41 6.00 -16.64
C SER A 329 0.13 5.12 -15.53
N LEU A 330 0.27 3.82 -15.79
CA LEU A 330 0.87 2.82 -14.92
C LEU A 330 2.23 2.41 -15.48
N ASP A 331 3.29 2.60 -14.72
CA ASP A 331 4.61 2.04 -15.03
C ASP A 331 4.75 0.66 -14.39
N MET A 332 4.96 -0.37 -15.20
CA MET A 332 5.10 -1.76 -14.71
C MET A 332 6.30 -1.95 -13.78
N VAL A 333 7.31 -1.09 -13.85
CA VAL A 333 8.46 -1.11 -12.93
C VAL A 333 8.01 -0.77 -11.50
N ASP A 334 7.01 0.07 -11.34
CA ASP A 334 6.46 0.44 -10.04
C ASP A 334 5.72 -0.70 -9.33
N LEU A 335 5.35 -1.76 -10.05
CA LEU A 335 4.76 -2.98 -9.48
C LEU A 335 5.82 -3.97 -8.97
N ALA A 336 7.09 -3.78 -9.29
CA ALA A 336 8.15 -4.69 -8.89
C ALA A 336 8.22 -4.93 -7.35
N PRO A 337 8.10 -3.91 -6.48
CA PRO A 337 8.06 -4.12 -5.03
C PRO A 337 6.85 -4.95 -4.57
N THR A 338 5.71 -4.83 -5.23
CA THR A 338 4.51 -5.63 -4.95
C THR A 338 4.75 -7.12 -5.17
N LEU A 339 5.60 -7.46 -6.14
CA LEU A 339 6.00 -8.83 -6.47
C LEU A 339 7.22 -9.30 -5.66
N GLY A 340 7.78 -8.44 -4.79
CA GLY A 340 8.92 -8.77 -3.92
C GLY A 340 10.29 -8.40 -4.48
N HIS A 341 10.38 -7.66 -5.58
CA HIS A 341 11.64 -7.06 -6.02
C HIS A 341 11.95 -5.80 -5.19
N PRO A 342 13.22 -5.48 -4.92
CA PRO A 342 13.56 -4.23 -4.25
C PRO A 342 13.17 -3.04 -5.14
N ALA A 343 12.64 -1.97 -4.51
CA ALA A 343 12.31 -0.74 -5.21
C ALA A 343 13.58 -0.15 -5.87
N SER A 344 13.50 0.16 -7.16
CA SER A 344 14.59 0.78 -7.91
C SER A 344 14.79 2.21 -7.42
N SER A 345 15.89 2.51 -6.73
CA SER A 345 16.21 3.88 -6.32
C SER A 345 16.54 4.72 -7.56
N PRO A 346 15.94 5.89 -7.76
CA PRO A 346 16.17 6.75 -8.93
C PRO A 346 17.60 7.31 -9.05
N ALA A 347 18.47 7.06 -8.07
CA ALA A 347 19.84 7.58 -8.04
C ALA A 347 20.85 6.84 -8.94
N SER A 348 20.49 5.70 -9.55
CA SER A 348 21.43 4.89 -10.33
C SER A 348 21.51 5.21 -11.83
N SER A 349 20.63 6.05 -12.35
CA SER A 349 20.57 6.35 -13.80
C SER A 349 21.38 7.56 -14.27
N LEU A 350 22.08 8.28 -13.38
CA LEU A 350 22.84 9.47 -13.76
C LEU A 350 24.36 9.29 -13.86
N ASN A 351 24.92 8.09 -13.60
CA ASN A 351 26.37 7.88 -13.58
C ASN A 351 26.92 6.87 -14.61
N SER A 352 26.19 6.57 -15.67
CA SER A 352 26.73 5.71 -16.75
C SER A 352 27.08 6.47 -18.04
N SER A 353 27.52 7.74 -17.93
CA SER A 353 28.05 8.45 -19.09
C SER A 353 29.43 9.02 -18.76
N GLY A 354 30.46 8.32 -19.20
CA GLY A 354 31.74 8.94 -19.52
C GLY A 354 32.87 8.75 -18.51
N SER A 355 33.66 7.72 -18.68
CA SER A 355 35.13 7.88 -18.71
C SER A 355 35.79 6.65 -19.30
N SER A 356 36.02 6.69 -20.59
CA SER A 356 37.07 5.89 -21.25
C SER A 356 38.41 6.62 -21.03
N GLY A 357 39.35 5.93 -20.40
CA GLY A 357 40.73 6.41 -20.26
C GLY A 357 41.63 5.30 -19.75
N ALA A 358 42.36 4.69 -20.64
CA ALA A 358 43.28 3.58 -20.43
C ALA A 358 44.57 3.97 -19.68
N PRO A 359 45.43 2.93 -19.35
CA PRO A 359 46.39 2.96 -18.26
C PRO A 359 47.78 3.44 -18.70
N PRO A 360 48.81 3.52 -17.85
CA PRO A 360 49.69 2.37 -17.62
C PRO A 360 50.46 2.27 -16.30
N GLN A 361 50.86 1.02 -15.98
CA GLN A 361 52.17 0.53 -15.47
C GLN A 361 52.91 1.32 -14.35
N ALA A 362 53.37 0.72 -13.29
CA ALA A 362 54.52 -0.17 -13.14
C ALA A 362 54.85 -0.38 -11.64
N ALA A 363 55.12 -1.60 -11.31
CA ALA A 363 56.21 -2.19 -10.53
C ALA A 363 56.76 -1.47 -9.29
N GLY A 364 56.88 -2.24 -8.20
CA GLY A 364 58.00 -2.01 -7.25
C GLY A 364 57.75 -2.47 -5.82
N THR A 365 58.13 -3.72 -5.57
CA THR A 365 58.95 -4.26 -4.49
C THR A 365 58.53 -4.12 -3.01
N ALA A 366 58.55 -5.28 -2.43
CA ALA A 366 58.54 -5.74 -1.05
C ALA A 366 59.26 -4.93 0.03
N ALA A 367 58.71 -4.99 1.25
CA ALA A 367 59.52 -5.26 2.47
C ALA A 367 58.64 -5.74 3.61
N LYS A 368 58.96 -6.89 4.14
CA LYS A 368 58.54 -7.43 5.45
C LYS A 368 59.15 -6.59 6.58
N THR A 369 58.40 -6.37 7.65
CA THR A 369 58.95 -6.51 9.01
C THR A 369 57.86 -6.73 10.04
N SER A 370 58.17 -7.57 10.99
CA SER A 370 57.39 -8.16 12.06
C SER A 370 57.30 -7.31 13.33
N ALA A 371 56.32 -7.67 14.17
CA ALA A 371 56.29 -7.66 15.66
C ALA A 371 56.00 -6.32 16.35
N SER A 372 55.05 -6.20 17.21
CA SER A 372 54.88 -6.76 18.54
C SER A 372 53.66 -6.17 19.26
N LYS A 373 53.10 -6.98 20.12
CA LYS A 373 52.03 -6.79 21.08
C LYS A 373 52.09 -5.48 21.88
N THR A 374 50.91 -4.85 22.14
CA THR A 374 50.54 -4.49 23.49
C THR A 374 49.01 -4.33 23.61
N LEU A 375 48.46 -4.94 24.64
CA LEU A 375 47.04 -4.88 25.06
C LEU A 375 46.73 -3.45 25.60
N ALA A 376 45.60 -2.90 25.16
CA ALA A 376 44.83 -1.98 25.97
C ALA A 376 43.34 -2.11 25.60
N SER A 377 42.60 -2.59 26.57
CA SER A 377 41.15 -2.74 26.59
C SER A 377 40.46 -1.38 26.58
N GLN A 378 39.70 -1.08 25.51
CA GLN A 378 38.63 -0.07 25.60
C GLN A 378 37.42 -0.64 24.87
N ARG A 379 36.37 -0.91 25.66
CA ARG A 379 35.04 -1.22 25.20
C ARG A 379 34.45 0.01 24.50
N SER A 380 34.45 0.03 23.19
CA SER A 380 33.63 0.95 22.39
C SER A 380 32.47 0.16 21.85
N SER A 381 31.28 0.52 22.28
CA SER A 381 30.01 -0.04 21.76
C SER A 381 29.87 0.37 20.29
N LYS A 382 30.21 -0.57 19.41
CA LYS A 382 30.07 -0.43 17.96
C LYS A 382 28.58 -0.64 17.65
N ALA A 383 27.91 0.41 17.19
CA ALA A 383 26.62 0.29 16.53
C ALA A 383 26.71 -0.75 15.39
N PRO A 384 25.68 -1.56 15.15
CA PRO A 384 25.69 -2.50 14.03
C PRO A 384 25.86 -1.70 12.73
N PRO A 385 26.64 -2.22 11.75
CA PRO A 385 26.77 -1.58 10.46
C PRO A 385 25.39 -1.53 9.79
N PRO A 386 25.10 -0.49 8.97
CA PRO A 386 23.86 -0.44 8.21
C PRO A 386 23.80 -1.69 7.33
N THR A 387 22.70 -2.41 7.41
CA THR A 387 22.41 -3.59 6.60
C THR A 387 22.47 -3.14 5.14
N GLN A 388 23.48 -3.62 4.39
CA GLN A 388 23.54 -3.45 2.95
C GLN A 388 22.27 -4.11 2.37
N PRO A 389 21.58 -3.47 1.41
CA PRO A 389 20.52 -4.14 0.69
C PRO A 389 21.10 -5.42 0.08
N PRO A 390 20.35 -6.54 0.08
CA PRO A 390 20.80 -7.77 -0.55
C PRO A 390 21.15 -7.49 -2.02
N PRO A 391 22.18 -8.13 -2.57
CA PRO A 391 22.50 -7.99 -3.99
C PRO A 391 21.27 -8.36 -4.81
N ALA A 392 21.02 -7.64 -5.91
CA ALA A 392 19.95 -7.94 -6.84
C ALA A 392 20.02 -9.43 -7.20
N SER A 393 18.96 -10.18 -6.94
CA SER A 393 18.91 -11.61 -7.24
C SER A 393 18.94 -11.77 -8.76
N ASP A 394 19.85 -12.63 -9.28
CA ASP A 394 19.89 -13.04 -10.70
C ASP A 394 18.70 -13.95 -11.07
N HIS A 395 17.61 -13.94 -10.27
CA HIS A 395 16.42 -14.74 -10.45
C HIS A 395 15.30 -13.96 -11.11
N LEU A 396 14.58 -14.62 -12.03
CA LEU A 396 13.37 -14.08 -12.67
C LEU A 396 12.22 -14.01 -11.65
N PHE A 397 12.10 -15.04 -10.79
CA PHE A 397 11.06 -15.13 -9.77
C PHE A 397 11.59 -14.65 -8.42
N PRO A 398 11.07 -13.54 -7.86
CA PRO A 398 11.56 -13.02 -6.58
C PRO A 398 11.21 -13.96 -5.42
N ASP A 399 12.14 -14.13 -4.47
CA ASP A 399 11.96 -14.96 -3.27
C ASP A 399 11.59 -14.15 -2.03
N ALA A 400 11.23 -12.86 -2.19
CA ALA A 400 10.78 -12.05 -1.09
C ALA A 400 9.39 -12.49 -0.61
N ASP A 401 9.20 -12.51 0.72
CA ASP A 401 7.94 -12.91 1.36
C ASP A 401 6.82 -11.91 1.03
N LEU A 402 5.73 -12.38 0.47
CA LEU A 402 4.55 -11.60 0.11
C LEU A 402 3.72 -11.13 1.33
N GLN A 403 4.20 -11.39 2.56
CA GLN A 403 3.60 -10.97 3.84
C GLN A 403 2.12 -11.34 3.99
N VAL A 404 1.76 -12.53 3.55
CA VAL A 404 0.39 -13.04 3.47
C VAL A 404 -0.35 -12.97 4.83
N ASN A 405 0.39 -12.97 5.95
CA ASN A 405 -0.19 -12.83 7.28
C ASN A 405 -0.95 -11.51 7.50
N ARG A 406 -0.52 -10.42 6.83
CA ARG A 406 -1.21 -9.12 6.90
C ARG A 406 -2.55 -9.17 6.19
N VAL A 407 -2.65 -9.93 5.10
CA VAL A 407 -3.87 -10.11 4.30
C VAL A 407 -4.98 -10.78 5.13
N ARG A 408 -4.65 -11.67 6.07
CA ARG A 408 -5.63 -12.31 6.98
C ARG A 408 -6.33 -11.34 7.93
N GLY A 409 -5.74 -10.17 8.16
CA GLY A 409 -6.20 -9.17 9.13
C GLY A 409 -7.28 -8.24 8.61
N MET A 410 -7.64 -8.28 7.33
CA MET A 410 -8.58 -7.35 6.71
C MET A 410 -9.48 -8.03 5.67
N GLU A 411 -10.52 -7.31 5.26
CA GLU A 411 -11.36 -7.61 4.11
C GLU A 411 -11.14 -6.54 3.04
N ALA A 412 -11.27 -6.88 1.76
CA ALA A 412 -11.11 -5.90 0.69
C ALA A 412 -12.03 -6.20 -0.51
N ASP A 413 -12.43 -5.13 -1.19
CA ASP A 413 -13.15 -5.15 -2.46
C ASP A 413 -12.62 -3.97 -3.30
N VAL A 414 -11.72 -4.28 -4.25
CA VAL A 414 -10.96 -3.26 -4.98
C VAL A 414 -11.13 -3.45 -6.48
N THR A 415 -11.65 -2.44 -7.15
CA THR A 415 -11.65 -2.36 -8.60
C THR A 415 -10.54 -1.40 -9.04
N TYR A 416 -9.70 -1.83 -9.96
CA TYR A 416 -8.61 -1.04 -10.51
C TYR A 416 -8.61 -1.07 -12.03
N GLN A 417 -8.33 0.08 -12.64
CA GLN A 417 -8.16 0.23 -14.08
C GLN A 417 -6.97 1.14 -14.39
N ALA A 418 -6.08 0.71 -15.27
CA ALA A 418 -5.06 1.56 -15.87
C ALA A 418 -5.39 1.80 -17.35
N ASP A 419 -5.43 3.07 -17.77
CA ASP A 419 -5.79 3.46 -19.14
C ASP A 419 -4.61 3.35 -20.10
N SER A 420 -3.38 3.54 -19.59
CA SER A 420 -2.13 3.43 -20.32
C SER A 420 -1.10 2.75 -19.47
N VAL A 421 -0.36 1.82 -20.04
CA VAL A 421 0.69 1.06 -19.35
C VAL A 421 2.04 1.30 -20.00
N VAL A 422 3.02 1.71 -19.19
CA VAL A 422 4.41 1.83 -19.61
C VAL A 422 5.14 0.52 -19.27
N ALA A 423 5.39 -0.30 -20.28
CA ALA A 423 6.09 -1.57 -20.14
C ALA A 423 7.14 -1.69 -21.25
N PRO A 424 8.42 -1.32 -21.04
CA PRO A 424 9.41 -1.17 -22.10
C PRO A 424 9.67 -2.39 -22.99
N LYS A 425 9.34 -3.59 -22.49
CA LYS A 425 9.54 -4.87 -23.21
C LYS A 425 8.23 -5.54 -23.63
N LEU A 426 7.08 -5.02 -23.20
CA LEU A 426 5.77 -5.60 -23.45
C LEU A 426 4.85 -4.55 -24.05
N PRO A 427 4.18 -4.80 -25.17
CA PRO A 427 3.27 -3.86 -25.83
C PRO A 427 1.90 -3.81 -25.11
N MET A 428 1.91 -3.44 -23.82
CA MET A 428 0.74 -3.44 -22.96
C MET A 428 0.05 -2.08 -22.97
N LYS A 429 -1.27 -2.04 -23.18
CA LYS A 429 -2.06 -0.82 -23.20
C LYS A 429 -2.84 -0.57 -21.93
N GLN A 430 -3.55 -1.59 -21.46
CA GLN A 430 -4.47 -1.44 -20.34
C GLN A 430 -4.35 -2.63 -19.38
N VAL A 431 -4.61 -2.36 -18.10
CA VAL A 431 -4.75 -3.38 -17.06
C VAL A 431 -6.04 -3.14 -16.31
N ASN A 432 -6.82 -4.19 -16.11
CA ASN A 432 -8.06 -4.16 -15.33
C ASN A 432 -8.09 -5.33 -14.38
N PHE A 433 -8.49 -5.10 -13.13
CA PHE A 433 -8.80 -6.19 -12.21
C PHE A 433 -9.86 -5.81 -11.19
N HIS A 434 -10.55 -6.83 -10.69
CA HIS A 434 -11.42 -6.75 -9.53
C HIS A 434 -10.89 -7.71 -8.46
N LEU A 435 -10.39 -7.18 -7.36
CA LEU A 435 -9.82 -7.91 -6.24
C LEU A 435 -10.84 -8.01 -5.11
N GLN A 436 -11.10 -9.22 -4.67
CA GLN A 436 -11.91 -9.52 -3.48
C GLN A 436 -11.07 -10.28 -2.46
N LEU A 437 -11.05 -9.81 -1.24
CA LEU A 437 -10.41 -10.47 -0.11
C LEU A 437 -11.45 -10.73 0.97
N HIS A 438 -11.72 -11.99 1.23
CA HIS A 438 -12.68 -12.41 2.24
C HIS A 438 -12.12 -13.58 3.06
N ASP A 439 -12.08 -13.42 4.38
CA ASP A 439 -11.56 -14.43 5.33
C ASP A 439 -10.20 -15.04 4.95
N GLY A 440 -9.28 -14.22 4.39
CA GLY A 440 -7.96 -14.66 3.98
C GLY A 440 -7.91 -15.37 2.63
N LEU A 441 -9.01 -15.40 1.89
CA LEU A 441 -9.06 -15.82 0.49
C LEU A 441 -9.09 -14.58 -0.40
N LEU A 442 -8.00 -14.35 -1.12
CA LEU A 442 -7.88 -13.29 -2.11
C LEU A 442 -8.25 -13.86 -3.49
N ARG A 443 -9.11 -13.17 -4.22
CA ARG A 443 -9.48 -13.48 -5.61
C ARG A 443 -9.35 -12.23 -6.46
N MET A 444 -8.77 -12.36 -7.62
CA MET A 444 -8.81 -11.37 -8.69
C MET A 444 -9.60 -11.96 -9.85
N ASP A 445 -10.79 -11.44 -10.09
CA ASP A 445 -11.70 -11.89 -11.13
C ASP A 445 -12.66 -10.73 -11.52
N PRO A 446 -12.57 -10.17 -12.77
CA PRO A 446 -11.58 -10.49 -13.79
C PRO A 446 -10.18 -9.97 -13.47
N LEU A 447 -9.16 -10.57 -14.09
CA LEU A 447 -7.79 -10.05 -14.23
C LEU A 447 -7.51 -10.00 -15.73
N ALA A 448 -7.32 -8.80 -16.29
CA ALA A 448 -7.11 -8.62 -17.72
C ALA A 448 -5.96 -7.66 -18.04
N PHE A 449 -5.18 -8.04 -19.05
CA PHE A 449 -4.08 -7.27 -19.63
C PHE A 449 -4.31 -7.11 -21.11
N VAL A 450 -4.68 -5.91 -21.55
CA VAL A 450 -4.92 -5.60 -22.96
C VAL A 450 -3.60 -5.16 -23.59
N LEU A 451 -3.24 -5.80 -24.71
CA LEU A 451 -2.04 -5.48 -25.49
C LEU A 451 -2.39 -4.55 -26.67
N ASP A 452 -1.39 -4.20 -27.50
CA ASP A 452 -1.61 -3.50 -28.76
C ASP A 452 -2.54 -4.29 -29.68
N ALA A 453 -2.36 -5.62 -29.73
CA ALA A 453 -3.24 -6.55 -30.40
C ALA A 453 -3.38 -7.83 -29.57
N GLY A 454 -4.60 -8.13 -29.14
CA GLY A 454 -4.94 -9.26 -28.27
C GLY A 454 -4.96 -8.94 -26.79
N GLU A 455 -5.32 -9.93 -25.97
CA GLU A 455 -5.41 -9.78 -24.53
C GLU A 455 -5.05 -11.07 -23.77
N PHE A 456 -4.64 -10.89 -22.53
CA PHE A 456 -4.59 -11.95 -21.53
C PHE A 456 -5.71 -11.68 -20.53
N SER A 457 -6.60 -12.64 -20.32
CA SER A 457 -7.72 -12.50 -19.40
C SER A 457 -7.90 -13.77 -18.58
N GLY A 458 -8.35 -13.62 -17.33
CA GLY A 458 -8.56 -14.77 -16.47
C GLY A 458 -8.76 -14.40 -15.02
N ARG A 459 -8.29 -15.27 -14.14
CA ARG A 459 -8.46 -15.16 -12.70
C ARG A 459 -7.22 -15.64 -11.95
N LEU A 460 -7.02 -15.05 -10.79
CA LEU A 460 -6.00 -15.46 -9.81
C LEU A 460 -6.66 -15.61 -8.45
N ALA A 461 -6.38 -16.69 -7.73
CA ALA A 461 -6.82 -16.87 -6.35
C ALA A 461 -5.64 -17.25 -5.45
N ILE A 462 -5.59 -16.66 -4.25
CA ILE A 462 -4.60 -16.98 -3.21
C ILE A 462 -5.35 -17.32 -1.93
N ASP A 463 -5.26 -18.57 -1.49
CA ASP A 463 -5.79 -19.04 -0.22
C ASP A 463 -4.74 -18.89 0.89
N ALA A 464 -4.80 -17.78 1.60
CA ALA A 464 -3.91 -17.46 2.70
C ALA A 464 -4.38 -18.01 4.06
N ARG A 465 -5.43 -18.81 4.14
CA ARG A 465 -5.95 -19.39 5.40
C ARG A 465 -5.02 -20.44 5.98
N LYS A 466 -4.26 -21.11 5.11
CA LYS A 466 -3.26 -22.14 5.48
C LYS A 466 -1.91 -21.47 5.79
N ASP A 467 -1.04 -22.16 6.54
CA ASP A 467 0.30 -21.65 6.89
C ASP A 467 1.15 -21.44 5.64
N VAL A 468 1.06 -22.31 4.65
CA VAL A 468 1.61 -22.14 3.32
C VAL A 468 0.46 -21.78 2.38
N PRO A 469 0.46 -20.58 1.79
CA PRO A 469 -0.57 -20.15 0.85
C PRO A 469 -0.62 -21.05 -0.38
N GLU A 470 -1.83 -21.26 -0.87
CA GLU A 470 -2.13 -21.96 -2.11
C GLU A 470 -2.56 -20.92 -3.15
N THR A 471 -1.94 -20.94 -4.32
CA THR A 471 -2.24 -20.01 -5.41
C THR A 471 -2.71 -20.79 -6.63
N THR A 472 -3.79 -20.32 -7.24
CA THR A 472 -4.32 -20.82 -8.51
C THR A 472 -4.35 -19.67 -9.52
N ILE A 473 -3.86 -19.90 -10.72
CA ILE A 473 -3.83 -18.97 -11.85
C ILE A 473 -4.47 -19.66 -13.03
N ASP A 474 -5.52 -19.09 -13.60
CA ASP A 474 -6.19 -19.56 -14.80
C ASP A 474 -6.33 -18.37 -15.76
N MET A 475 -5.55 -18.38 -16.84
CA MET A 475 -5.44 -17.27 -17.79
C MET A 475 -5.63 -17.78 -19.23
N ALA A 476 -6.48 -17.11 -19.97
CA ALA A 476 -6.64 -17.26 -21.40
C ALA A 476 -5.73 -16.25 -22.14
N ILE A 477 -5.22 -16.66 -23.28
CA ILE A 477 -4.47 -15.85 -24.23
C ILE A 477 -5.36 -15.73 -25.47
N ASP A 478 -5.83 -14.54 -25.77
CA ASP A 478 -6.77 -14.34 -26.87
C ASP A 478 -6.19 -13.44 -27.95
N HIS A 479 -5.95 -14.03 -29.14
CA HIS A 479 -5.55 -13.38 -30.39
C HIS A 479 -4.36 -12.40 -30.24
N VAL A 480 -3.36 -12.80 -29.46
CA VAL A 480 -2.17 -11.96 -29.23
C VAL A 480 -1.28 -12.00 -30.48
N ASP A 481 -1.10 -10.85 -31.13
CA ASP A 481 -0.23 -10.73 -32.30
C ASP A 481 1.26 -10.81 -31.91
N LEU A 482 1.95 -11.84 -32.44
CA LEU A 482 3.36 -12.06 -32.16
C LEU A 482 4.28 -11.00 -32.78
N ALA A 483 3.84 -10.30 -33.84
CA ALA A 483 4.60 -9.24 -34.48
C ALA A 483 4.89 -8.05 -33.56
N GLN A 484 4.04 -7.82 -32.55
CA GLN A 484 4.23 -6.73 -31.57
C GLN A 484 5.43 -6.92 -30.65
N PHE A 485 5.96 -8.15 -30.48
CA PHE A 485 7.12 -8.45 -29.62
C PHE A 485 8.48 -8.32 -30.35
N LYS A 486 8.50 -7.67 -31.50
CA LYS A 486 9.76 -7.44 -32.22
C LYS A 486 10.74 -6.58 -31.42
N SER A 487 12.03 -6.92 -31.47
CA SER A 487 13.09 -6.06 -30.94
C SER A 487 13.12 -4.72 -31.69
N ALA A 488 13.36 -3.61 -30.99
CA ALA A 488 13.48 -2.28 -31.58
C ALA A 488 14.57 -2.20 -32.70
N SER A 489 15.56 -3.09 -32.66
CA SER A 489 16.62 -3.20 -33.67
C SER A 489 16.27 -4.10 -34.86
N ALA A 490 15.19 -4.88 -34.76
CA ALA A 490 14.79 -5.82 -35.81
C ALA A 490 13.92 -5.12 -36.87
N LYS A 491 14.29 -5.21 -38.15
CA LYS A 491 13.50 -4.67 -39.26
C LYS A 491 12.18 -5.40 -39.45
N GLN A 492 12.17 -6.72 -39.21
CA GLN A 492 10.99 -7.58 -39.28
C GLN A 492 10.86 -8.44 -38.01
N PRO A 493 9.64 -8.81 -37.61
CA PRO A 493 9.46 -9.75 -36.51
C PRO A 493 10.04 -11.13 -36.92
N PRO A 494 10.66 -11.86 -36.01
CA PRO A 494 11.15 -13.23 -36.32
C PRO A 494 10.00 -14.21 -36.51
N LEU A 495 8.86 -13.93 -35.93
CA LEU A 495 7.61 -14.69 -35.95
C LEU A 495 6.44 -13.73 -36.03
N ASP A 496 5.48 -13.99 -36.89
CA ASP A 496 4.23 -13.25 -37.08
C ASP A 496 3.07 -14.24 -37.07
N GLY A 497 1.98 -13.86 -36.46
CA GLY A 497 0.79 -14.69 -36.31
C GLY A 497 0.06 -14.43 -35.01
N LEU A 498 -1.19 -14.85 -34.97
CA LEU A 498 -2.03 -14.70 -33.79
C LEU A 498 -1.81 -15.88 -32.84
N LEU A 499 -1.53 -15.58 -31.58
CA LEU A 499 -1.35 -16.54 -30.52
C LEU A 499 -2.65 -16.68 -29.73
N VAL A 500 -3.08 -17.93 -29.53
CA VAL A 500 -4.19 -18.29 -28.63
C VAL A 500 -3.71 -19.35 -27.66
N GLY A 501 -4.25 -19.39 -26.44
CA GLY A 501 -3.79 -20.39 -25.48
C GLY A 501 -4.40 -20.26 -24.11
N ARG A 502 -3.98 -21.16 -23.22
CA ARG A 502 -4.41 -21.19 -21.82
C ARG A 502 -3.25 -21.57 -20.91
N LEU A 503 -3.22 -20.92 -19.76
CA LEU A 503 -2.34 -21.22 -18.65
C LEU A 503 -3.22 -21.58 -17.44
N ASP A 504 -3.06 -22.77 -16.91
CA ASP A 504 -3.67 -23.24 -15.68
C ASP A 504 -2.55 -23.71 -14.76
N ILE A 505 -2.31 -22.98 -13.69
CA ILE A 505 -1.23 -23.25 -12.73
C ILE A 505 -1.77 -23.20 -11.31
N HIS A 506 -1.39 -24.19 -10.54
CA HIS A 506 -1.67 -24.33 -9.13
C HIS A 506 -0.36 -24.60 -8.38
N GLY A 507 -0.11 -23.93 -7.28
CA GLY A 507 1.13 -24.11 -6.52
C GLY A 507 1.04 -23.56 -5.09
N PHE A 508 2.11 -23.77 -4.31
CA PHE A 508 2.17 -23.45 -2.90
C PHE A 508 3.42 -22.61 -2.61
N GLY A 509 3.29 -21.57 -1.82
CA GLY A 509 4.47 -20.78 -1.42
C GLY A 509 4.14 -19.42 -0.85
N THR A 510 5.10 -18.88 -0.09
CA THR A 510 5.02 -17.52 0.48
C THR A 510 5.72 -16.48 -0.39
N SER A 511 6.38 -16.91 -1.47
CA SER A 511 7.04 -16.06 -2.48
C SER A 511 6.69 -16.52 -3.88
N VAL A 512 6.92 -15.67 -4.89
CA VAL A 512 6.70 -16.03 -6.30
C VAL A 512 7.62 -17.19 -6.72
N HIS A 513 8.87 -17.19 -6.25
CA HIS A 513 9.82 -18.28 -6.51
C HIS A 513 9.35 -19.61 -5.91
N LYS A 514 8.90 -19.64 -4.65
CA LYS A 514 8.36 -20.86 -4.03
C LYS A 514 7.10 -21.36 -4.70
N LEU A 515 6.20 -20.45 -5.10
CA LEU A 515 5.05 -20.80 -5.90
C LEU A 515 5.45 -21.47 -7.21
N ALA A 516 6.38 -20.89 -7.95
CA ALA A 516 6.89 -21.42 -9.21
C ALA A 516 7.55 -22.79 -9.04
N SER A 517 8.36 -22.99 -7.98
CA SER A 517 9.05 -24.26 -7.68
C SER A 517 8.13 -25.41 -7.28
N THR A 518 6.88 -25.13 -6.91
CA THR A 518 5.86 -26.13 -6.54
C THR A 518 4.71 -26.20 -7.55
N ALA A 519 4.85 -25.53 -8.70
CA ALA A 519 3.78 -25.39 -9.67
C ALA A 519 3.39 -26.73 -10.31
N ASP A 520 2.10 -27.05 -10.27
CA ASP A 520 1.44 -28.10 -11.02
C ASP A 520 0.48 -27.48 -12.02
N GLY A 521 0.23 -28.10 -13.17
CA GLY A 521 -0.72 -27.58 -14.14
C GLY A 521 -0.31 -27.71 -15.58
N SER A 522 -0.81 -26.84 -16.45
CA SER A 522 -0.55 -26.90 -17.90
C SER A 522 -0.42 -25.52 -18.54
N LEU A 523 0.41 -25.45 -19.55
CA LEU A 523 0.48 -24.34 -20.50
C LEU A 523 0.24 -24.90 -21.89
N SER A 524 -0.80 -24.43 -22.58
CA SER A 524 -1.10 -24.75 -23.96
C SER A 524 -1.19 -23.48 -24.79
N VAL A 525 -0.42 -23.39 -25.86
CA VAL A 525 -0.35 -22.24 -26.74
C VAL A 525 -0.37 -22.69 -28.18
N ALA A 526 -1.20 -22.08 -29.01
CA ALA A 526 -1.32 -22.39 -30.42
C ALA A 526 -1.17 -21.12 -31.30
N VAL A 527 -0.55 -21.29 -32.44
CA VAL A 527 -0.53 -20.31 -33.54
C VAL A 527 -1.28 -20.95 -34.71
N PRO A 528 -2.54 -20.58 -34.99
CA PRO A 528 -3.35 -21.17 -36.05
C PRO A 528 -2.75 -20.98 -37.42
N GLU A 529 -2.26 -19.79 -37.70
CA GLU A 529 -1.57 -19.44 -38.96
C GLU A 529 -0.61 -18.26 -38.71
N GLY A 530 0.37 -18.11 -39.58
CA GLY A 530 1.34 -17.02 -39.43
C GLY A 530 2.47 -17.09 -40.45
N GLN A 531 3.48 -16.28 -40.19
CA GLN A 531 4.70 -16.23 -40.98
C GLN A 531 5.93 -16.35 -40.09
N MET A 532 6.92 -17.01 -40.55
CA MET A 532 8.22 -17.13 -39.89
C MET A 532 9.32 -16.71 -40.83
N ASN A 533 10.30 -15.97 -40.33
CA ASN A 533 11.47 -15.63 -41.10
C ASN A 533 12.18 -16.93 -41.62
N SER A 534 12.39 -17.02 -42.93
CA SER A 534 12.97 -18.21 -43.57
C SER A 534 14.34 -18.55 -43.02
N ALA A 535 15.13 -17.56 -42.57
CA ALA A 535 16.43 -17.82 -41.97
C ALA A 535 16.27 -18.60 -40.64
N LEU A 536 15.30 -18.29 -39.83
CA LEU A 536 14.99 -19.00 -38.59
C LEU A 536 14.48 -20.43 -38.90
N ALA A 537 13.59 -20.59 -39.88
CA ALA A 537 13.10 -21.88 -40.32
C ALA A 537 14.23 -22.78 -40.90
N GLU A 538 15.18 -22.21 -41.65
CA GLU A 538 16.30 -22.91 -42.20
C GLU A 538 17.39 -23.25 -41.15
N LEU A 539 17.57 -22.39 -40.13
CA LEU A 539 18.46 -22.70 -38.99
C LEU A 539 17.96 -23.91 -38.20
N THR A 540 16.66 -24.05 -37.99
CA THR A 540 16.09 -25.23 -37.31
C THR A 540 16.10 -26.47 -38.20
N GLY A 541 16.11 -26.30 -39.55
CA GLY A 541 15.93 -27.36 -40.54
C GLY A 541 17.16 -27.73 -41.31
N ILE A 542 18.47 -27.32 -40.97
CA ILE A 542 19.61 -28.03 -41.56
C ILE A 542 20.62 -27.23 -42.39
N ASN A 543 20.30 -26.06 -42.83
CA ASN A 543 21.27 -25.31 -43.59
C ASN A 543 21.87 -24.16 -42.80
N VAL A 544 22.73 -24.46 -41.83
CA VAL A 544 23.48 -23.42 -41.09
C VAL A 544 24.15 -22.45 -42.07
N VAL A 545 24.69 -22.97 -43.17
CA VAL A 545 25.33 -22.15 -44.23
C VAL A 545 24.29 -21.32 -44.99
N ARG A 546 23.12 -21.88 -45.32
CA ARG A 546 22.05 -21.14 -46.03
C ARG A 546 21.28 -20.21 -45.09
N GLY A 547 21.01 -20.66 -43.88
CA GLY A 547 20.40 -19.82 -42.83
C GLY A 547 21.27 -18.62 -42.48
N LEU A 548 22.57 -18.85 -42.29
CA LEU A 548 23.55 -17.78 -42.10
C LEU A 548 23.70 -16.91 -43.34
N GLY A 549 23.70 -17.52 -44.54
CA GLY A 549 23.70 -16.76 -45.80
C GLY A 549 22.45 -15.94 -46.03
N LEU A 550 21.28 -16.42 -45.64
CA LEU A 550 20.03 -15.64 -45.70
C LEU A 550 20.01 -14.52 -44.66
N LEU A 551 20.52 -14.75 -43.45
CA LEU A 551 20.69 -13.70 -42.44
C LEU A 551 21.65 -12.59 -42.92
N LEU A 552 22.74 -12.99 -43.63
CA LEU A 552 23.71 -12.05 -44.18
C LEU A 552 23.22 -11.36 -45.45
N SER A 553 22.39 -12.00 -46.27
CA SER A 553 21.96 -11.50 -47.59
C SER A 553 20.78 -10.52 -47.53
N GLN A 554 20.17 -10.36 -46.36
CA GLN A 554 18.99 -9.48 -46.17
C GLN A 554 17.84 -9.69 -47.18
N LYS A 555 17.76 -10.83 -47.87
CA LYS A 555 16.64 -11.17 -48.76
C LYS A 555 15.47 -11.66 -47.90
N GLU A 556 14.42 -10.90 -47.93
CA GLU A 556 13.13 -11.18 -47.28
C GLU A 556 12.42 -12.33 -47.99
N ASN A 557 12.54 -13.53 -47.43
CA ASN A 557 11.73 -14.68 -47.81
C ASN A 557 11.09 -15.23 -46.53
N ASP A 558 9.82 -14.98 -46.36
CA ASP A 558 9.06 -15.54 -45.24
C ASP A 558 8.53 -16.92 -45.57
N THR A 559 8.48 -17.79 -44.59
CA THR A 559 7.91 -19.13 -44.68
C THR A 559 6.56 -19.10 -43.93
N GLN A 560 5.50 -19.53 -44.60
CA GLN A 560 4.17 -19.59 -43.98
C GLN A 560 4.16 -20.70 -42.92
N ILE A 561 3.66 -20.36 -41.73
CA ILE A 561 3.28 -21.28 -40.67
C ILE A 561 1.86 -21.74 -40.99
N ARG A 562 1.65 -23.05 -41.05
CA ARG A 562 0.34 -23.66 -41.22
C ARG A 562 -0.36 -23.84 -39.87
N CYS A 563 0.39 -24.20 -38.85
CA CYS A 563 0.03 -24.17 -37.44
C CYS A 563 1.25 -24.40 -36.55
N GLY A 564 1.19 -23.93 -35.34
CA GLY A 564 2.18 -24.21 -34.29
C GLY A 564 1.50 -24.51 -32.97
N ILE A 565 2.08 -25.42 -32.18
CA ILE A 565 1.56 -25.79 -30.86
C ILE A 565 2.71 -25.99 -29.91
N VAL A 566 2.53 -25.49 -28.72
CA VAL A 566 3.45 -25.64 -27.60
C VAL A 566 2.61 -25.98 -26.35
N GLU A 567 2.76 -27.23 -25.92
CA GLU A 567 2.13 -27.74 -24.69
C GLU A 567 3.18 -28.18 -23.70
N PHE A 568 3.07 -27.68 -22.50
CA PHE A 568 3.86 -28.10 -21.33
C PHE A 568 2.92 -28.56 -20.22
N GLN A 569 3.34 -29.62 -19.52
CA GLN A 569 2.73 -30.06 -18.28
C GLN A 569 3.68 -29.74 -17.14
N ALA A 570 3.21 -28.97 -16.16
CA ALA A 570 3.93 -28.68 -14.94
C ALA A 570 3.66 -29.77 -13.90
N GLN A 571 4.70 -30.26 -13.25
CA GLN A 571 4.64 -31.15 -12.07
C GLN A 571 5.74 -30.73 -11.11
N GLN A 572 5.36 -30.25 -9.94
CA GLN A 572 6.29 -29.79 -8.89
C GLN A 572 7.38 -28.82 -9.43
N GLY A 573 6.95 -27.82 -10.17
CA GLY A 573 7.84 -26.81 -10.75
C GLY A 573 8.59 -27.22 -12.02
N MET A 574 8.51 -28.47 -12.43
CA MET A 574 9.12 -28.97 -13.67
C MET A 574 8.07 -28.96 -14.80
N LEU A 575 8.29 -28.17 -15.84
CA LEU A 575 7.47 -28.16 -17.05
C LEU A 575 8.07 -29.10 -18.09
N ASP A 576 7.42 -30.22 -18.34
CA ASP A 576 7.78 -31.16 -19.37
C ASP A 576 7.00 -30.91 -20.66
N SER A 577 7.71 -30.91 -21.79
CA SER A 577 7.08 -30.75 -23.11
C SER A 577 6.24 -31.97 -23.46
N LYS A 578 4.92 -31.77 -23.68
CA LYS A 578 4.01 -32.82 -24.21
C LYS A 578 3.94 -32.79 -25.74
N SER A 579 3.73 -31.63 -26.29
CA SER A 579 3.61 -31.40 -27.71
C SER A 579 4.23 -30.08 -28.07
N VAL A 580 5.31 -30.09 -28.79
CA VAL A 580 5.95 -28.87 -29.31
C VAL A 580 6.22 -29.09 -30.78
N PHE A 581 5.48 -28.43 -31.66
CA PHE A 581 5.77 -28.41 -33.08
C PHE A 581 5.32 -27.10 -33.75
N ILE A 582 6.01 -26.75 -34.83
CA ILE A 582 5.63 -25.69 -35.75
C ILE A 582 5.68 -26.28 -37.15
N ASP A 583 4.50 -26.35 -37.76
CA ASP A 583 4.35 -26.86 -39.12
C ASP A 583 4.35 -25.71 -40.13
N THR A 584 5.40 -25.65 -40.95
CA THR A 584 5.54 -24.64 -42.00
C THR A 584 5.39 -25.25 -43.38
N THR A 585 5.32 -24.46 -44.42
CA THR A 585 5.27 -24.92 -45.81
C THR A 585 6.56 -25.68 -46.23
N ASN A 586 7.68 -25.43 -45.57
CA ASN A 586 9.00 -25.97 -45.97
C ASN A 586 9.60 -26.96 -44.97
N VAL A 587 9.30 -26.80 -43.66
CA VAL A 587 9.91 -27.56 -42.57
C VAL A 587 8.87 -27.85 -41.50
N LEU A 588 8.92 -29.06 -40.94
CA LEU A 588 8.25 -29.40 -39.69
C LEU A 588 9.27 -29.27 -38.56
N ILE A 589 9.09 -28.32 -37.68
CA ILE A 589 9.93 -28.16 -36.47
C ILE A 589 9.25 -28.92 -35.36
N THR A 590 10.00 -29.76 -34.63
CA THR A 590 9.54 -30.45 -33.42
C THR A 590 10.47 -30.12 -32.27
N GLY A 591 9.87 -29.95 -31.09
CA GLY A 591 10.61 -29.64 -29.87
C GLY A 591 10.39 -30.68 -28.78
N ARG A 592 11.36 -30.81 -27.88
CA ARG A 592 11.23 -31.58 -26.65
C ARG A 592 12.20 -31.07 -25.60
N GLY A 593 11.88 -31.25 -24.35
CA GLY A 593 12.72 -30.87 -23.22
C GLY A 593 11.88 -30.40 -22.05
N ASN A 594 12.53 -29.77 -21.12
CA ASN A 594 11.89 -29.28 -19.89
C ASN A 594 12.34 -27.88 -19.51
N ILE A 595 11.57 -27.28 -18.62
CA ILE A 595 11.86 -25.99 -17.97
C ILE A 595 11.67 -26.21 -16.46
N ASP A 596 12.74 -26.01 -15.70
CA ASP A 596 12.71 -26.03 -14.24
C ASP A 596 12.43 -24.62 -13.73
N LEU A 597 11.25 -24.40 -13.15
CA LEU A 597 10.84 -23.10 -12.60
C LEU A 597 11.50 -22.83 -11.24
N GLY A 598 11.92 -23.87 -10.50
CA GLY A 598 12.63 -23.74 -9.24
C GLY A 598 14.07 -23.28 -9.42
N ASP A 599 14.83 -23.94 -10.31
CA ASP A 599 16.19 -23.54 -10.66
C ASP A 599 16.22 -22.46 -11.75
N GLU A 600 15.08 -22.09 -12.30
CA GLU A 600 14.89 -21.14 -13.42
C GLU A 600 15.72 -21.51 -14.65
N ARG A 601 15.78 -22.79 -14.95
CA ARG A 601 16.61 -23.34 -16.04
C ARG A 601 15.74 -23.93 -17.13
N LEU A 602 16.22 -23.80 -18.36
CA LEU A 602 15.61 -24.46 -19.53
C LEU A 602 16.60 -25.38 -20.21
N ASP A 603 16.11 -26.52 -20.71
CA ASP A 603 16.80 -27.43 -21.58
C ASP A 603 15.82 -27.94 -22.64
N LEU A 604 15.81 -27.25 -23.79
CA LEU A 604 14.93 -27.57 -24.91
C LEU A 604 15.79 -27.95 -26.14
N THR A 605 15.34 -28.93 -26.85
CA THR A 605 15.95 -29.37 -28.10
C THR A 605 14.94 -29.24 -29.21
N LEU A 606 15.22 -28.43 -30.23
CA LEU A 606 14.43 -28.24 -31.43
C LEU A 606 15.06 -28.96 -32.62
N GLN A 607 14.25 -29.69 -33.38
CA GLN A 607 14.69 -30.41 -34.57
C GLN A 607 13.77 -30.04 -35.73
N GLY A 608 14.36 -29.65 -36.86
CA GLY A 608 13.64 -29.37 -38.09
C GLY A 608 13.76 -30.55 -39.08
N ASP A 609 12.62 -30.99 -39.59
CA ASP A 609 12.50 -32.02 -40.62
C ASP A 609 11.96 -31.39 -41.90
N PRO A 610 12.75 -31.37 -43.01
CA PRO A 610 12.33 -30.75 -44.26
C PRO A 610 11.23 -31.55 -44.96
N LYS A 611 10.33 -30.84 -45.62
CA LYS A 611 9.25 -31.38 -46.43
C LYS A 611 9.58 -31.49 -47.91
N LYS A 612 10.67 -30.82 -48.36
CA LYS A 612 11.13 -30.81 -49.74
C LYS A 612 12.53 -31.43 -49.81
N VAL A 613 12.82 -32.08 -50.96
CA VAL A 613 14.14 -32.66 -51.22
C VAL A 613 15.24 -31.60 -51.16
N ARG A 614 16.32 -31.90 -50.43
CA ARG A 614 17.50 -31.02 -50.28
C ARG A 614 18.79 -31.74 -50.60
N LEU A 615 19.71 -31.04 -51.23
CA LEU A 615 20.99 -31.59 -51.66
C LEU A 615 22.01 -31.82 -50.52
N LEU A 616 21.77 -31.22 -49.36
CA LEU A 616 22.64 -31.35 -48.19
C LEU A 616 21.82 -31.74 -46.94
N ARG A 617 22.08 -32.94 -46.43
CA ARG A 617 21.48 -33.47 -45.20
C ARG A 617 22.40 -33.19 -44.01
N LEU A 618 22.41 -31.98 -43.52
CA LEU A 618 23.15 -31.61 -42.29
C LEU A 618 22.09 -31.37 -41.16
N ARG A 619 21.63 -32.45 -40.50
CA ARG A 619 20.65 -32.38 -39.42
C ARG A 619 21.36 -32.22 -38.10
N SER A 620 21.37 -31.01 -37.55
CA SER A 620 21.79 -30.79 -36.17
C SER A 620 20.67 -30.15 -35.39
N PRO A 621 20.22 -30.76 -34.27
CA PRO A 621 19.26 -30.15 -33.38
C PRO A 621 19.82 -28.86 -32.77
N ILE A 622 18.99 -27.83 -32.66
CA ILE A 622 19.26 -26.63 -31.91
C ILE A 622 18.90 -26.90 -30.44
N THR A 623 19.81 -26.57 -29.54
CA THR A 623 19.54 -26.63 -28.10
C THR A 623 19.39 -25.23 -27.54
N LEU A 624 18.36 -25.03 -26.75
CA LEU A 624 18.19 -23.87 -25.87
C LEU A 624 18.47 -24.35 -24.45
N HIS A 625 19.46 -23.77 -23.80
CA HIS A 625 19.87 -24.14 -22.45
C HIS A 625 20.29 -22.90 -21.67
N GLY A 626 20.38 -22.98 -20.35
CA GLY A 626 20.79 -21.90 -19.48
C GLY A 626 19.65 -21.44 -18.55
N THR A 627 19.73 -20.22 -18.06
CA THR A 627 18.69 -19.66 -17.21
C THR A 627 17.58 -18.99 -18.03
N LEU A 628 16.39 -18.84 -17.44
CA LEU A 628 15.26 -18.14 -18.09
C LEU A 628 15.59 -16.68 -18.41
N LEU A 629 16.46 -16.04 -17.63
CA LEU A 629 16.93 -14.67 -17.87
C LEU A 629 18.00 -14.60 -18.96
N HIS A 630 18.85 -15.63 -19.07
CA HIS A 630 19.99 -15.67 -20.00
C HIS A 630 20.00 -16.99 -20.76
N PRO A 631 19.02 -17.22 -21.68
CA PRO A 631 18.98 -18.43 -22.49
C PRO A 631 20.12 -18.42 -23.50
N ALA A 632 20.81 -19.53 -23.62
CA ALA A 632 21.88 -19.75 -24.59
C ALA A 632 21.41 -20.69 -25.71
N VAL A 633 21.73 -20.35 -26.95
CA VAL A 633 21.43 -21.16 -28.13
C VAL A 633 22.69 -21.94 -28.51
N GLY A 634 22.58 -23.28 -28.61
CA GLY A 634 23.65 -24.18 -28.98
C GLY A 634 23.27 -25.08 -30.16
N VAL A 635 24.26 -25.75 -30.73
CA VAL A 635 24.08 -26.75 -31.78
C VAL A 635 24.80 -28.03 -31.37
N LYS A 636 24.12 -29.18 -31.42
CA LYS A 636 24.75 -30.49 -31.11
C LYS A 636 25.63 -30.93 -32.25
N ALA A 637 26.96 -30.66 -32.15
CA ALA A 637 27.96 -30.93 -33.20
C ALA A 637 28.28 -32.43 -33.36
N ASP A 638 28.02 -33.26 -32.35
CA ASP A 638 28.25 -34.71 -32.36
C ASP A 638 27.52 -35.41 -33.52
N LYS A 639 26.26 -35.05 -33.78
CA LYS A 639 25.48 -35.59 -34.90
C LYS A 639 26.01 -35.13 -36.28
N LEU A 640 26.53 -33.92 -36.37
CA LEU A 640 27.14 -33.40 -37.59
C LEU A 640 28.44 -34.16 -37.93
N LEU A 641 29.26 -34.42 -36.92
CA LEU A 641 30.50 -35.21 -37.10
C LEU A 641 30.20 -36.65 -37.50
N ALA A 642 29.17 -37.28 -36.90
CA ALA A 642 28.73 -38.61 -37.28
C ALA A 642 28.23 -38.68 -38.72
N GLN A 643 27.45 -37.71 -39.20
CA GLN A 643 26.97 -37.64 -40.59
C GLN A 643 28.11 -37.41 -41.59
N ALA A 644 29.03 -36.51 -41.25
CA ALA A 644 30.24 -36.29 -42.04
C ALA A 644 31.13 -37.58 -42.15
N GLY A 645 31.27 -38.28 -41.00
CA GLY A 645 31.97 -39.53 -40.94
C GLY A 645 31.35 -40.61 -41.82
N VAL A 646 30.01 -40.77 -41.82
CA VAL A 646 29.32 -41.70 -42.70
C VAL A 646 29.51 -41.32 -44.19
N ALA A 647 29.38 -40.02 -44.52
CA ALA A 647 29.61 -39.57 -45.91
C ALA A 647 31.03 -39.80 -46.37
N ILE A 648 32.05 -39.59 -45.55
CA ILE A 648 33.47 -39.88 -45.84
C ILE A 648 33.61 -41.38 -46.00
N ALA A 649 33.08 -42.19 -45.09
CA ALA A 649 33.20 -43.66 -45.20
C ALA A 649 32.60 -44.23 -46.51
N LEU A 650 31.38 -43.73 -46.86
CA LEU A 650 30.77 -44.15 -48.13
C LEU A 650 31.52 -43.66 -49.37
N GLY A 651 32.10 -42.47 -49.32
CA GLY A 651 32.90 -41.89 -50.37
C GLY A 651 34.21 -42.64 -50.59
N THR A 652 34.81 -43.14 -49.51
CA THR A 652 36.08 -43.90 -49.56
C THR A 652 35.84 -45.37 -49.86
N LEU A 653 34.72 -45.97 -49.41
CA LEU A 653 34.48 -47.42 -49.60
C LEU A 653 33.72 -47.78 -50.88
N LEU A 654 32.87 -46.86 -51.39
CA LEU A 654 32.05 -47.15 -52.57
C LEU A 654 32.36 -46.22 -53.74
N THR A 655 31.87 -45.00 -53.75
CA THR A 655 32.15 -43.99 -54.79
C THR A 655 31.88 -42.59 -54.25
N PRO A 656 32.46 -41.53 -54.87
CA PRO A 656 32.10 -40.14 -54.53
C PRO A 656 30.60 -39.84 -54.69
N ALA A 657 29.89 -40.50 -55.62
CA ALA A 657 28.49 -40.39 -55.82
C ALA A 657 27.65 -40.94 -54.61
N ALA A 658 28.15 -42.05 -54.00
CA ALA A 658 27.51 -42.61 -52.79
C ALA A 658 27.62 -41.68 -51.58
N ALA A 659 28.78 -41.00 -51.49
CA ALA A 659 28.92 -39.95 -50.47
C ALA A 659 27.94 -38.80 -50.68
N ALA A 660 27.72 -38.36 -51.91
CA ALA A 660 26.73 -37.32 -52.24
C ALA A 660 25.31 -37.77 -51.95
N LEU A 661 24.94 -39.05 -52.24
CA LEU A 661 23.64 -39.60 -51.93
C LEU A 661 23.35 -39.66 -50.42
N ALA A 662 24.36 -39.95 -49.60
CA ALA A 662 24.25 -39.96 -48.15
C ALA A 662 23.94 -38.55 -47.55
N LEU A 663 24.29 -37.52 -48.30
CA LEU A 663 24.02 -36.11 -47.88
C LEU A 663 22.72 -35.56 -48.43
N ILE A 664 21.99 -36.30 -49.30
CA ILE A 664 20.65 -35.87 -49.79
C ILE A 664 19.61 -36.10 -48.72
N ASP A 665 18.82 -35.06 -48.41
CA ASP A 665 17.63 -35.17 -47.58
C ASP A 665 16.38 -35.35 -48.49
N PRO A 666 15.69 -36.50 -48.43
CA PRO A 666 14.54 -36.76 -49.29
C PRO A 666 13.30 -35.91 -48.97
N GLY A 667 13.29 -35.13 -47.88
CA GLY A 667 12.19 -34.26 -47.55
C GLY A 667 10.92 -35.02 -47.21
N LEU A 668 10.97 -36.04 -46.37
CA LEU A 668 9.86 -36.96 -46.07
C LEU A 668 8.92 -36.49 -44.95
N ALA A 669 9.12 -35.32 -44.38
CA ALA A 669 8.25 -34.82 -43.34
C ALA A 669 6.81 -34.55 -43.89
N LYS A 670 5.83 -35.13 -43.24
CA LYS A 670 4.42 -34.94 -43.58
C LYS A 670 3.84 -33.73 -42.83
N ASN A 671 2.78 -33.15 -43.40
CA ASN A 671 1.99 -32.14 -42.72
C ASN A 671 1.38 -32.72 -41.45
N LYS A 672 1.36 -31.95 -40.37
CA LYS A 672 0.55 -32.27 -39.18
C LYS A 672 -0.92 -31.94 -39.43
N ASP A 673 -1.77 -32.70 -38.80
CA ASP A 673 -3.20 -32.35 -38.74
C ASP A 673 -3.39 -31.26 -37.70
N CYS A 674 -3.69 -30.06 -38.15
CA CYS A 674 -3.89 -28.88 -37.31
C CYS A 674 -5.33 -28.75 -36.78
N SER A 675 -6.29 -29.46 -37.41
CA SER A 675 -7.73 -29.26 -37.16
C SER A 675 -8.14 -29.67 -35.75
N ALA A 676 -7.69 -30.83 -35.27
CA ALA A 676 -8.00 -31.33 -33.95
C ALA A 676 -7.43 -30.46 -32.83
N VAL A 677 -6.23 -29.92 -33.04
CA VAL A 677 -5.52 -29.14 -32.06
C VAL A 677 -5.98 -27.69 -32.00
N LEU A 678 -6.40 -27.14 -33.16
CA LEU A 678 -7.06 -25.84 -33.25
C LEU A 678 -8.44 -25.87 -32.63
N ALA A 679 -9.20 -26.97 -32.81
CA ALA A 679 -10.47 -27.16 -32.15
C ALA A 679 -10.32 -27.19 -30.62
N GLN A 680 -9.32 -27.90 -30.12
CA GLN A 680 -9.04 -27.95 -28.68
C GLN A 680 -8.58 -26.59 -28.12
N ALA A 681 -7.73 -25.86 -28.83
CA ALA A 681 -7.33 -24.50 -28.45
C ALA A 681 -8.49 -23.50 -28.45
N HIS A 682 -9.45 -23.69 -29.37
CA HIS A 682 -10.69 -22.90 -29.42
C HIS A 682 -11.69 -23.30 -28.33
N GLU A 683 -11.82 -24.57 -27.98
CA GLU A 683 -12.64 -25.05 -26.86
C GLU A 683 -12.07 -24.54 -25.54
N ASP A 684 -10.75 -24.62 -25.32
CA ASP A 684 -10.08 -24.12 -24.14
C ASP A 684 -10.19 -22.58 -24.01
N ALA A 685 -10.23 -21.84 -25.10
CA ALA A 685 -10.49 -20.40 -25.12
C ALA A 685 -11.98 -20.04 -24.88
N ALA A 686 -12.91 -20.88 -25.36
CA ALA A 686 -14.35 -20.66 -25.20
C ALA A 686 -14.87 -21.07 -23.81
N ASP A 687 -14.28 -22.09 -23.19
CA ASP A 687 -14.57 -22.53 -21.80
C ASP A 687 -14.04 -21.58 -20.73
N GLY A 688 -13.34 -20.51 -21.09
CA GLY A 688 -12.99 -19.39 -20.20
C GLY A 688 -14.20 -18.58 -19.69
N ALA A 689 -15.42 -18.85 -20.18
CA ALA A 689 -16.64 -18.43 -19.49
C ALA A 689 -16.79 -19.27 -18.20
N PRO A 690 -16.96 -18.65 -17.01
CA PRO A 690 -17.04 -19.38 -15.76
C PRO A 690 -18.14 -20.43 -15.83
N PRO A 691 -17.88 -21.70 -15.46
CA PRO A 691 -18.96 -22.64 -15.26
C PRO A 691 -19.85 -22.05 -14.17
N SER A 692 -21.14 -21.94 -14.44
CA SER A 692 -22.18 -21.72 -13.45
C SER A 692 -22.23 -22.94 -12.53
N GLY A 693 -21.21 -23.06 -11.68
CA GLY A 693 -21.06 -24.14 -10.70
C GLY A 693 -21.70 -23.71 -9.39
N ASP A 694 -22.76 -24.39 -9.05
CA ASP A 694 -23.44 -24.35 -7.77
C ASP A 694 -22.46 -24.33 -6.60
N ALA A 695 -22.25 -23.15 -6.01
CA ALA A 695 -21.76 -23.04 -4.67
C ALA A 695 -22.92 -23.29 -3.70
N PRO A 696 -22.80 -24.14 -2.68
CA PRO A 696 -23.87 -24.38 -1.74
C PRO A 696 -24.18 -23.13 -0.93
N GLY A 697 -25.35 -22.54 -1.17
CA GLY A 697 -26.14 -21.78 -0.22
C GLY A 697 -25.68 -20.38 0.16
N LEU A 698 -25.71 -19.43 -0.79
CA LEU A 698 -25.96 -18.02 -0.45
C LEU A 698 -27.02 -17.51 -1.43
N GLY A 699 -28.15 -17.06 -0.89
CA GLY A 699 -29.29 -16.60 -1.63
C GLY A 699 -28.99 -15.42 -2.57
N PRO A 700 -29.85 -15.17 -3.59
CA PRO A 700 -29.58 -14.18 -4.62
C PRO A 700 -29.61 -12.76 -4.05
N GLY A 701 -28.45 -12.07 -4.09
CA GLY A 701 -28.38 -10.64 -3.92
C GLY A 701 -29.01 -9.92 -5.13
N PRO A 702 -29.52 -8.69 -4.99
CA PRO A 702 -30.27 -8.01 -6.03
C PRO A 702 -29.41 -7.76 -7.27
N ALA A 703 -29.97 -8.17 -8.43
CA ALA A 703 -29.37 -7.98 -9.73
C ALA A 703 -29.11 -6.48 -10.02
N LEU A 704 -27.87 -6.10 -10.13
CA LEU A 704 -27.46 -4.82 -10.70
C LEU A 704 -27.58 -4.93 -12.23
N GLY A 705 -28.49 -4.14 -12.79
CA GLY A 705 -28.70 -4.03 -14.24
C GLY A 705 -27.45 -3.48 -14.96
N PRO A 706 -27.29 -3.76 -16.25
CA PRO A 706 -26.10 -3.39 -17.00
C PRO A 706 -25.91 -1.87 -17.05
N SER A 707 -24.66 -1.46 -16.79
CA SER A 707 -24.19 -0.09 -16.77
C SER A 707 -24.49 0.65 -18.09
N PRO A 708 -24.85 1.94 -18.09
CA PRO A 708 -25.21 2.70 -19.30
C PRO A 708 -24.13 2.83 -20.36
N ALA A 709 -22.87 2.60 -20.03
CA ALA A 709 -21.73 2.75 -20.94
C ALA A 709 -21.71 1.71 -22.10
N LEU A 710 -22.27 0.52 -21.90
CA LEU A 710 -22.31 -0.53 -22.95
C LEU A 710 -23.47 -0.36 -23.97
N ARG A 711 -24.39 0.58 -23.76
CA ARG A 711 -25.44 0.91 -24.72
C ARG A 711 -25.05 1.89 -25.82
N ALA A 712 -23.98 2.69 -25.60
CA ALA A 712 -23.56 3.69 -26.59
C ALA A 712 -22.73 3.12 -27.76
N ALA A 713 -22.09 1.96 -27.58
CA ALA A 713 -21.25 1.36 -28.65
C ALA A 713 -22.02 0.51 -29.68
N ARG A 714 -23.33 0.21 -29.48
CA ARG A 714 -24.13 -0.60 -30.42
C ARG A 714 -25.11 0.17 -31.33
N SER A 715 -25.15 1.51 -31.26
CA SER A 715 -26.08 2.32 -32.04
C SER A 715 -25.48 3.07 -33.26
N VAL A 716 -24.20 2.83 -33.59
CA VAL A 716 -23.59 3.40 -34.80
C VAL A 716 -23.34 2.30 -35.81
N GLY A 717 -24.38 1.95 -36.54
CA GLY A 717 -24.24 0.96 -37.61
C GLY A 717 -25.57 0.47 -38.20
N ARG A 718 -26.44 1.39 -38.64
CA ARG A 718 -27.43 1.15 -39.71
C ARG A 718 -28.24 2.44 -39.94
N THR A 719 -27.74 3.29 -40.80
CA THR A 719 -28.59 4.27 -41.48
C THR A 719 -28.49 3.98 -42.97
N THR A 720 -29.45 3.25 -43.47
CA THR A 720 -29.70 3.10 -44.91
C THR A 720 -30.25 4.41 -45.45
N LEU A 721 -29.59 4.94 -46.44
CA LEU A 721 -30.07 6.03 -47.32
C LEU A 721 -31.37 5.62 -48.01
N GLY A 722 -32.45 6.32 -47.76
CA GLY A 722 -33.67 6.32 -48.54
C GLY A 722 -33.83 7.70 -49.20
N PHE A 723 -33.63 7.74 -50.50
CA PHE A 723 -33.98 8.85 -51.37
C PHE A 723 -35.49 8.86 -51.62
N ALA A 724 -36.14 9.99 -51.45
CA ALA A 724 -37.40 10.33 -52.18
C ALA A 724 -37.56 11.86 -52.17
N GLY A 725 -37.42 12.49 -53.35
CA GLY A 725 -38.02 13.77 -53.66
C GLY A 725 -39.47 13.57 -54.18
N PRO A 726 -40.18 14.58 -54.60
CA PRO A 726 -39.82 15.91 -55.01
C PRO A 726 -39.98 17.00 -53.95
#